data_29ecc952c5c820f51dda58d3198abd5a
#
_entry.id   29ecc952c5c820f51dda58d3198abd5a
#
_cell.length_a   1.000
_cell.length_b   1.000
_cell.length_c   1.000
_cell.angle_alpha   90.00
_cell.angle_beta   90.00
_cell.angle_gamma   90.00
#
_symmetry.space_group_name_H-M   'P 1'
#
loop_
_entity.id
_entity.type
_entity.pdbx_description
1 polymer ?
#
loop_
_entity_poly.entity_id
_entity_poly.type
_entity_poly.pdbx_seq_one_letter_code
_entity_poly.pdbx_strand_id
1 'polypeptide(L)'
;MNLLTDRRAFLRQTSAASLACLGALVPRPVAGRDEGTGRQSLRAGTAQVDITPETFPVLVCGGFLSRSATEVHDRLLARCLVLDDGGQRLLIMVADTIDIPYEMQEAVKAAAATATGIPTDRMLIAATHTHSGGSLISALGTKADPAYCEFLPGKLVECIRQAAANLRPARVGWSSEDYPDGTHCRVFIRRPDCLDYDPLGRPNVRAMMHPGHQNPQFIGPCGPSDPQVSVLAVQTPEGKPIALLANYSMHYFGAEPISADYYGDFARIISQRLATGDDSFIAMMSHGTSGDQQWQDYANPPQEISRVQYATAVAEAALRAYQRIEFHDSVPLAMAERRLTIQLEQPAAEAQAWADQTMATMNGRDPQTVPEVYAREIVLLREMHQAERKLQAVRIGDLGIAALPAEVYAITGLKLKQQCPLSMMFNIELANGSIGYIPPPELRPLGGYNTWPARHTATQHDIETIMVNQLLEMFEEVTGRPRRKIALSQGPAAARILAQQPAAYWRLGEIEGACAWDASGHDHHGTYETGYALYLDGPDRDDLRGGGELPRAVQFAGGRMKAQLAVGRDYAVEFWFWNGLPNDARSVTGYLISLGPDGVQTCPGDHLGISGTDLGADTAGRLFFFNGNERYESLSG
;
A
#
# COMPACT_ATOMS: atom_id res chain seq x y z
N MET A 1 -3.46 -9.12 -45.31
CA MET A 1 -3.97 -7.84 -45.86
C MET A 1 -3.71 -6.79 -44.82
N ASN A 2 -2.64 -6.01 -45.04
CA ASN A 2 -2.07 -5.02 -44.11
C ASN A 2 -2.99 -3.84 -43.92
N LEU A 3 -3.17 -3.41 -42.65
CA LEU A 3 -3.55 -2.05 -42.30
C LEU A 3 -2.72 -1.59 -41.11
N LEU A 4 -1.50 -1.13 -41.42
CA LEU A 4 -0.70 -0.24 -40.57
C LEU A 4 -1.09 1.18 -40.97
N THR A 5 -1.87 1.88 -40.18
CA THR A 5 -2.14 3.31 -40.35
C THR A 5 -1.18 4.11 -39.46
N ASP A 6 -0.42 4.90 -40.14
CA ASP A 6 0.67 5.80 -39.77
C ASP A 6 0.23 6.87 -38.70
N ARG A 7 0.83 6.82 -37.52
CA ARG A 7 0.66 7.81 -36.44
C ARG A 7 1.41 9.14 -36.66
N ARG A 8 2.09 9.32 -37.81
CA ARG A 8 2.85 10.54 -38.13
C ARG A 8 2.06 11.62 -38.87
N ALA A 9 0.83 11.37 -39.26
CA ALA A 9 0.02 12.32 -40.01
C ALA A 9 -0.83 13.29 -39.16
N PHE A 10 -0.90 13.13 -37.82
CA PHE A 10 -1.79 13.94 -36.97
C PHE A 10 -1.12 15.17 -36.36
N LEU A 11 0.18 15.39 -36.53
CA LEU A 11 0.93 16.49 -35.89
C LEU A 11 1.44 17.57 -36.84
N ARG A 12 0.90 17.68 -38.08
CA ARG A 12 1.33 18.69 -39.07
C ARG A 12 0.20 19.50 -39.68
N GLN A 13 -0.80 19.91 -38.92
CA GLN A 13 -1.73 20.95 -39.39
C GLN A 13 -2.24 21.76 -38.22
N THR A 14 -1.46 22.75 -37.77
CA THR A 14 -1.94 24.04 -37.25
C THR A 14 -0.71 24.94 -37.00
N SER A 15 -0.26 25.59 -38.04
CA SER A 15 0.55 26.80 -37.92
C SER A 15 0.46 27.54 -39.25
N ALA A 16 -0.37 28.57 -39.30
CA ALA A 16 -0.16 29.82 -40.06
C ALA A 16 -1.41 30.70 -40.01
N ALA A 17 -1.13 31.96 -39.75
CA ALA A 17 -1.97 33.19 -39.78
C ALA A 17 -2.52 33.57 -38.38
N SER A 18 -2.24 34.76 -37.79
CA SER A 18 -1.91 36.05 -38.36
C SER A 18 -1.23 36.93 -37.28
N LEU A 19 -0.16 37.60 -37.63
CA LEU A 19 0.30 38.86 -36.98
C LEU A 19 -0.63 39.99 -37.44
N ALA A 20 -1.18 40.77 -36.51
CA ALA A 20 -1.31 42.23 -36.62
C ALA A 20 -1.90 42.89 -35.36
N CYS A 21 -1.33 44.02 -35.02
CA CYS A 21 -1.82 45.12 -34.19
C CYS A 21 -1.48 45.16 -32.71
N LEU A 22 -0.39 45.92 -32.46
CA LEU A 22 -0.06 46.56 -31.19
C LEU A 22 -1.20 47.47 -30.70
N GLY A 23 -1.51 47.34 -29.42
CA GLY A 23 -2.27 48.31 -28.65
C GLY A 23 -1.97 48.08 -27.17
N ALA A 24 -1.03 48.87 -26.62
CA ALA A 24 -0.72 48.83 -25.19
C ALA A 24 -1.92 49.36 -24.38
N LEU A 25 -2.59 48.47 -23.65
CA LEU A 25 -3.52 48.78 -22.57
C LEU A 25 -2.99 48.13 -21.29
N VAL A 26 -2.45 48.95 -20.41
CA VAL A 26 -2.12 48.57 -19.04
C VAL A 26 -3.42 48.19 -18.34
N PRO A 27 -3.58 46.95 -17.84
CA PRO A 27 -4.73 46.65 -17.02
C PRO A 27 -4.54 47.25 -15.62
N ARG A 28 -5.43 48.14 -15.25
CA ARG A 28 -5.65 48.54 -13.86
C ARG A 28 -6.02 47.27 -13.08
N PRO A 29 -5.54 47.10 -11.82
CA PRO A 29 -6.02 46.04 -10.97
C PRO A 29 -7.52 46.24 -10.73
N VAL A 30 -8.34 45.39 -11.30
CA VAL A 30 -9.73 45.23 -10.89
C VAL A 30 -9.66 44.67 -9.48
N ALA A 31 -10.03 45.51 -8.50
CA ALA A 31 -10.33 45.02 -7.15
C ALA A 31 -11.36 43.92 -7.31
N GLY A 32 -10.94 42.67 -7.07
CA GLY A 32 -11.83 41.53 -7.03
C GLY A 32 -12.90 41.84 -5.98
N ARG A 33 -14.14 42.03 -6.46
CA ARG A 33 -15.28 41.84 -5.58
C ARG A 33 -15.19 40.44 -5.06
N ASP A 34 -14.88 40.31 -3.79
CA ASP A 34 -15.15 39.16 -2.97
C ASP A 34 -16.67 38.99 -3.00
N GLU A 35 -17.19 38.24 -3.99
CA GLU A 35 -18.54 37.75 -3.94
C GLU A 35 -18.53 36.73 -2.81
N GLY A 36 -18.92 37.18 -1.62
CA GLY A 36 -19.21 36.38 -0.47
C GLY A 36 -20.31 35.38 -0.83
N THR A 37 -19.91 34.26 -1.48
CA THR A 37 -20.69 33.04 -1.39
C THR A 37 -20.66 32.70 0.07
N GLY A 38 -21.80 32.90 0.76
CA GLY A 38 -21.96 32.56 2.17
C GLY A 38 -21.75 31.07 2.39
N ARG A 39 -20.48 30.65 2.41
CA ARG A 39 -20.12 29.30 2.83
C ARG A 39 -20.60 29.17 4.28
N GLN A 40 -21.49 28.23 4.50
CA GLN A 40 -21.91 27.89 5.85
C GLN A 40 -20.67 27.43 6.64
N SER A 41 -20.62 27.76 7.93
CA SER A 41 -19.56 27.27 8.80
C SER A 41 -19.61 25.75 8.88
N LEU A 42 -18.43 25.10 8.85
CA LEU A 42 -18.32 23.66 8.97
C LEU A 42 -18.96 23.19 10.28
N ARG A 43 -19.62 22.04 10.22
CA ARG A 43 -20.15 21.33 11.38
C ARG A 43 -19.56 19.94 11.44
N ALA A 44 -19.37 19.40 12.65
CA ALA A 44 -18.93 18.04 12.87
C ALA A 44 -19.71 17.38 13.99
N GLY A 45 -19.93 16.09 13.87
CA GLY A 45 -20.56 15.26 14.88
C GLY A 45 -19.83 13.93 15.02
N THR A 46 -19.72 13.44 16.24
CA THR A 46 -19.00 12.22 16.57
C THR A 46 -19.82 11.31 17.46
N ALA A 47 -19.56 10.02 17.38
CA ALA A 47 -20.07 9.00 18.28
C ALA A 47 -19.11 7.81 18.35
N GLN A 48 -19.18 7.07 19.43
CA GLN A 48 -18.60 5.73 19.57
C GLN A 48 -19.61 4.80 20.22
N VAL A 49 -19.62 3.54 19.77
CA VAL A 49 -20.51 2.49 20.28
C VAL A 49 -19.70 1.23 20.55
N ASP A 50 -20.01 0.56 21.66
CA ASP A 50 -19.41 -0.73 22.03
C ASP A 50 -19.93 -1.83 21.08
N ILE A 51 -18.98 -2.49 20.42
CA ILE A 51 -19.21 -3.60 19.48
C ILE A 51 -18.56 -4.90 19.96
N THR A 52 -18.17 -4.96 21.23
CA THR A 52 -17.62 -6.17 21.85
C THR A 52 -18.66 -7.30 21.77
N PRO A 53 -18.27 -8.52 21.35
CA PRO A 53 -19.20 -9.66 21.35
C PRO A 53 -19.84 -9.89 22.72
N GLU A 54 -21.13 -10.18 22.72
CA GLU A 54 -21.91 -10.47 23.95
C GLU A 54 -22.09 -11.98 24.17
N THR A 55 -21.82 -12.80 23.13
CA THR A 55 -21.97 -14.26 23.18
C THR A 55 -20.61 -14.93 23.05
N PHE A 56 -20.31 -15.89 23.94
CA PHE A 56 -19.08 -16.64 23.98
C PHE A 56 -19.33 -18.18 24.02
N PRO A 57 -18.42 -19.03 23.50
CA PRO A 57 -17.18 -18.63 22.81
C PRO A 57 -17.48 -17.95 21.47
N VAL A 58 -16.67 -16.96 21.09
CA VAL A 58 -16.74 -16.29 19.79
C VAL A 58 -15.59 -16.74 18.90
N LEU A 59 -15.87 -16.97 17.61
CA LEU A 59 -14.85 -17.27 16.62
C LEU A 59 -13.99 -16.04 16.33
N VAL A 60 -12.68 -16.23 16.17
CA VAL A 60 -11.70 -15.16 15.90
C VAL A 60 -10.94 -15.48 14.62
N CYS A 61 -11.01 -14.58 13.63
CA CYS A 61 -10.29 -14.65 12.36
C CYS A 61 -8.91 -13.98 12.47
N GLY A 62 -8.04 -14.24 11.48
CA GLY A 62 -6.72 -13.59 11.34
C GLY A 62 -5.55 -14.56 11.33
N GLY A 63 -5.80 -15.86 11.36
CA GLY A 63 -4.80 -16.93 11.20
C GLY A 63 -5.21 -17.96 10.17
N PHE A 64 -4.30 -18.90 9.84
CA PHE A 64 -4.60 -19.99 8.92
C PHE A 64 -5.64 -20.96 9.47
N LEU A 65 -5.62 -21.21 10.77
CA LEU A 65 -6.53 -22.14 11.44
C LEU A 65 -7.54 -21.41 12.30
N SER A 66 -8.70 -22.02 12.49
CA SER A 66 -9.76 -21.50 13.34
C SER A 66 -9.34 -21.44 14.80
N ARG A 67 -9.69 -20.34 15.46
CA ARG A 67 -9.56 -20.16 16.91
C ARG A 67 -10.80 -19.50 17.48
N SER A 68 -10.98 -19.58 18.79
CA SER A 68 -12.08 -18.93 19.50
C SER A 68 -11.58 -18.25 20.77
N ALA A 69 -12.33 -17.27 21.25
CA ALA A 69 -12.10 -16.59 22.51
C ALA A 69 -13.26 -16.78 23.48
N THR A 70 -12.97 -16.78 24.76
CA THR A 70 -13.95 -16.87 25.86
C THR A 70 -13.89 -15.66 26.80
N GLU A 71 -12.92 -14.78 26.60
CA GLU A 71 -12.63 -13.63 27.46
C GLU A 71 -12.49 -12.36 26.65
N VAL A 72 -12.66 -11.21 27.31
CA VAL A 72 -12.46 -9.87 26.74
C VAL A 72 -11.30 -9.20 27.47
N HIS A 73 -10.23 -8.90 26.76
CA HIS A 73 -9.07 -8.19 27.31
C HIS A 73 -9.27 -6.67 27.29
N ASP A 74 -9.83 -6.15 26.19
CA ASP A 74 -10.27 -4.77 26.08
C ASP A 74 -11.44 -4.67 25.08
N ARG A 75 -12.21 -3.56 25.18
CA ARG A 75 -13.43 -3.39 24.40
C ARG A 75 -13.15 -3.07 22.96
N LEU A 76 -13.98 -3.58 22.07
CA LEU A 76 -14.04 -3.22 20.67
C LEU A 76 -15.04 -2.08 20.48
N LEU A 77 -14.66 -1.04 19.75
CA LEU A 77 -15.52 0.12 19.50
C LEU A 77 -15.68 0.38 18.00
N ALA A 78 -16.87 0.80 17.60
CA ALA A 78 -17.09 1.51 16.34
C ALA A 78 -17.07 3.01 16.64
N ARG A 79 -16.28 3.77 15.85
CA ARG A 79 -16.10 5.22 16.02
C ARG A 79 -16.45 5.92 14.73
N CYS A 80 -17.25 6.98 14.80
CA CYS A 80 -17.80 7.66 13.65
C CYS A 80 -17.59 9.17 13.73
N LEU A 81 -17.17 9.77 12.60
CA LEU A 81 -17.08 11.21 12.36
C LEU A 81 -17.97 11.58 11.18
N VAL A 82 -18.86 12.55 11.37
CA VAL A 82 -19.63 13.19 10.31
C VAL A 82 -19.15 14.62 10.15
N LEU A 83 -18.88 15.05 8.92
CA LEU A 83 -18.58 16.42 8.53
C LEU A 83 -19.70 16.97 7.64
N ASP A 84 -20.08 18.24 7.83
CA ASP A 84 -21.15 18.93 7.09
C ASP A 84 -20.68 20.36 6.75
N ASP A 85 -20.56 20.69 5.46
CA ASP A 85 -20.21 22.04 4.97
C ASP A 85 -21.44 22.88 4.57
N GLY A 86 -22.64 22.35 4.88
CA GLY A 86 -23.93 22.94 4.52
C GLY A 86 -24.43 22.54 3.13
N GLY A 87 -23.58 22.04 2.26
CA GLY A 87 -23.91 21.51 0.95
C GLY A 87 -23.83 19.98 0.90
N GLN A 88 -22.84 19.42 1.58
CA GLN A 88 -22.60 17.97 1.63
C GLN A 88 -22.33 17.49 3.06
N ARG A 89 -22.71 16.24 3.32
CA ARG A 89 -22.33 15.52 4.52
C ARG A 89 -21.47 14.33 4.13
N LEU A 90 -20.32 14.19 4.79
CA LEU A 90 -19.43 13.03 4.66
C LEU A 90 -19.38 12.30 5.98
N LEU A 91 -19.29 10.98 5.92
CA LEU A 91 -19.17 10.11 7.08
C LEU A 91 -17.93 9.24 6.92
N ILE A 92 -17.12 9.17 7.99
CA ILE A 92 -16.02 8.24 8.14
C ILE A 92 -16.23 7.45 9.42
N MET A 93 -16.31 6.12 9.29
CA MET A 93 -16.42 5.19 10.43
C MET A 93 -15.24 4.23 10.40
N VAL A 94 -14.67 3.97 11.58
CA VAL A 94 -13.67 2.93 11.80
C VAL A 94 -14.15 2.02 12.91
N ALA A 95 -14.18 0.71 12.67
CA ALA A 95 -14.61 -0.29 13.63
C ALA A 95 -13.46 -1.25 14.00
N ASP A 96 -13.35 -1.58 15.30
CA ASP A 96 -12.34 -2.50 15.82
C ASP A 96 -12.70 -3.95 15.47
N THR A 97 -12.45 -4.34 14.23
CA THR A 97 -12.64 -5.69 13.70
C THR A 97 -11.60 -5.97 12.60
N ILE A 98 -11.44 -7.23 12.22
CA ILE A 98 -10.47 -7.60 11.19
C ILE A 98 -10.91 -7.11 9.80
N ASP A 99 -12.18 -7.26 9.48
CA ASP A 99 -12.83 -6.87 8.22
C ASP A 99 -14.35 -6.82 8.44
N ILE A 100 -15.07 -6.08 7.62
CA ILE A 100 -16.53 -6.06 7.59
C ILE A 100 -16.97 -6.47 6.18
N PRO A 101 -17.74 -7.56 6.01
CA PRO A 101 -18.19 -8.01 4.69
C PRO A 101 -18.84 -6.90 3.86
N TYR A 102 -18.56 -6.88 2.56
CA TYR A 102 -19.09 -5.88 1.63
C TYR A 102 -20.62 -5.77 1.72
N GLU A 103 -21.32 -6.91 1.70
CA GLU A 103 -22.78 -6.99 1.76
C GLU A 103 -23.33 -6.43 3.09
N MET A 104 -22.62 -6.68 4.19
CA MET A 104 -22.98 -6.12 5.51
C MET A 104 -22.81 -4.61 5.52
N GLN A 105 -21.71 -4.08 4.95
CA GLN A 105 -21.49 -2.64 4.86
C GLN A 105 -22.57 -1.95 3.99
N GLU A 106 -22.95 -2.54 2.87
CA GLU A 106 -24.00 -2.00 2.00
C GLU A 106 -25.36 -1.98 2.73
N ALA A 107 -25.69 -3.02 3.49
CA ALA A 107 -26.89 -3.04 4.31
C ALA A 107 -26.88 -1.98 5.42
N VAL A 108 -25.74 -1.83 6.11
CA VAL A 108 -25.55 -0.79 7.14
C VAL A 108 -25.68 0.61 6.54
N LYS A 109 -25.05 0.89 5.40
CA LYS A 109 -25.14 2.18 4.70
C LYS A 109 -26.59 2.49 4.29
N ALA A 110 -27.32 1.52 3.75
CA ALA A 110 -28.73 1.70 3.35
C ALA A 110 -29.62 2.02 4.55
N ALA A 111 -29.47 1.30 5.66
CA ALA A 111 -30.21 1.57 6.89
C ALA A 111 -29.86 2.93 7.51
N ALA A 112 -28.55 3.27 7.52
CA ALA A 112 -28.05 4.55 8.01
C ALA A 112 -28.54 5.73 7.14
N ALA A 113 -28.57 5.57 5.81
CA ALA A 113 -29.09 6.58 4.89
C ALA A 113 -30.57 6.88 5.17
N THR A 114 -31.37 5.84 5.42
CA THR A 114 -32.79 6.01 5.83
C THR A 114 -32.91 6.75 7.16
N ALA A 115 -32.04 6.47 8.12
CA ALA A 115 -32.10 7.07 9.45
C ALA A 115 -31.55 8.50 9.54
N THR A 116 -30.62 8.89 8.67
CA THR A 116 -29.85 10.14 8.78
C THR A 116 -30.01 11.09 7.59
N GLY A 117 -30.45 10.58 6.45
CA GLY A 117 -30.51 11.32 5.19
C GLY A 117 -29.14 11.50 4.52
N ILE A 118 -28.05 10.90 5.06
CA ILE A 118 -26.74 10.91 4.41
C ILE A 118 -26.75 9.86 3.29
N PRO A 119 -26.41 10.22 2.03
CA PRO A 119 -26.38 9.25 0.93
C PRO A 119 -25.34 8.15 1.17
N THR A 120 -25.60 6.94 0.68
CA THR A 120 -24.70 5.79 0.87
C THR A 120 -23.32 6.01 0.27
N ASP A 121 -23.24 6.74 -0.85
CA ASP A 121 -21.99 7.10 -1.54
C ASP A 121 -21.21 8.24 -0.84
N ARG A 122 -21.70 8.70 0.32
CA ARG A 122 -21.04 9.67 1.21
C ARG A 122 -20.63 9.05 2.53
N MET A 123 -20.62 7.72 2.61
CA MET A 123 -20.26 6.95 3.79
C MET A 123 -19.03 6.08 3.50
N LEU A 124 -17.92 6.35 4.20
CA LEU A 124 -16.74 5.50 4.26
C LEU A 124 -16.81 4.70 5.55
N ILE A 125 -16.85 3.37 5.44
CA ILE A 125 -16.79 2.44 6.58
C ILE A 125 -15.58 1.55 6.41
N ALA A 126 -14.71 1.49 7.43
CA ALA A 126 -13.48 0.71 7.41
C ALA A 126 -13.29 -0.08 8.72
N ALA A 127 -12.48 -1.12 8.66
CA ALA A 127 -12.00 -1.87 9.80
C ALA A 127 -10.61 -1.37 10.25
N THR A 128 -10.28 -1.58 11.54
CA THR A 128 -8.92 -1.38 12.06
C THR A 128 -7.98 -2.52 11.69
N HIS A 129 -8.51 -3.66 11.32
CA HIS A 129 -7.79 -4.92 11.07
C HIS A 129 -7.21 -5.55 12.35
N THR A 130 -7.81 -5.33 13.51
CA THR A 130 -7.41 -6.11 14.68
C THR A 130 -7.61 -7.60 14.44
N HIS A 131 -6.56 -8.39 14.58
CA HIS A 131 -6.61 -9.86 14.48
C HIS A 131 -7.17 -10.51 15.75
N SER A 132 -7.72 -9.71 16.66
CA SER A 132 -8.22 -10.14 17.96
C SER A 132 -9.69 -9.79 18.18
N GLY A 133 -10.43 -9.47 17.12
CA GLY A 133 -11.89 -9.24 17.13
C GLY A 133 -12.70 -10.48 16.76
N GLY A 134 -14.02 -10.42 16.98
CA GLY A 134 -14.95 -11.46 16.53
C GLY A 134 -14.97 -11.61 15.01
N SER A 135 -15.11 -12.83 14.51
CA SER A 135 -15.06 -13.15 13.08
C SER A 135 -16.36 -12.78 12.38
N LEU A 136 -16.30 -11.86 11.42
CA LEU A 136 -17.40 -11.46 10.55
C LEU A 136 -17.34 -12.12 9.17
N ILE A 137 -16.20 -12.73 8.83
CA ILE A 137 -15.93 -13.30 7.52
C ILE A 137 -15.56 -14.79 7.65
N SER A 138 -15.87 -15.56 6.61
CA SER A 138 -15.33 -16.92 6.47
C SER A 138 -14.07 -16.83 5.60
N ALA A 139 -12.90 -16.85 6.22
CA ALA A 139 -11.62 -16.77 5.53
C ALA A 139 -10.64 -17.83 6.04
N LEU A 140 -9.89 -18.42 5.13
CA LEU A 140 -8.93 -19.50 5.43
C LEU A 140 -9.57 -20.62 6.28
N GLY A 141 -9.01 -20.96 7.45
CA GLY A 141 -9.54 -21.98 8.35
C GLY A 141 -10.75 -21.56 9.19
N THR A 142 -11.05 -20.27 9.31
CA THR A 142 -12.07 -19.74 10.21
C THR A 142 -13.39 -19.49 9.49
N LYS A 143 -14.52 -19.77 10.16
CA LYS A 143 -15.87 -19.39 9.72
C LYS A 143 -16.27 -18.04 10.33
N ALA A 144 -17.23 -17.36 9.71
CA ALA A 144 -17.91 -16.23 10.34
C ALA A 144 -18.67 -16.71 11.60
N ASP A 145 -18.68 -15.90 12.65
CA ASP A 145 -19.46 -16.16 13.86
C ASP A 145 -20.90 -15.68 13.66
N PRO A 146 -21.90 -16.56 13.66
CA PRO A 146 -23.27 -16.18 13.33
C PRO A 146 -23.86 -15.17 14.31
N ALA A 147 -23.61 -15.33 15.62
CA ALA A 147 -24.16 -14.43 16.64
C ALA A 147 -23.55 -13.04 16.53
N TYR A 148 -22.25 -12.93 16.23
CA TYR A 148 -21.59 -11.66 16.05
C TYR A 148 -21.99 -10.97 14.73
N CYS A 149 -22.21 -11.75 13.66
CA CYS A 149 -22.75 -11.22 12.39
C CYS A 149 -24.16 -10.66 12.52
N GLU A 150 -25.01 -11.22 13.39
CA GLU A 150 -26.34 -10.69 13.67
C GLU A 150 -26.30 -9.44 14.55
N PHE A 151 -25.41 -9.40 15.53
CA PHE A 151 -25.27 -8.32 16.50
C PHE A 151 -24.73 -7.01 15.92
N LEU A 152 -23.66 -7.08 15.11
CA LEU A 152 -22.86 -5.91 14.73
C LEU A 152 -23.59 -4.87 13.86
N PRO A 153 -24.38 -5.23 12.84
CA PRO A 153 -24.98 -4.25 11.92
C PRO A 153 -25.82 -3.19 12.64
N GLY A 154 -26.62 -3.60 13.63
CA GLY A 154 -27.44 -2.69 14.43
C GLY A 154 -26.60 -1.66 15.20
N LYS A 155 -25.45 -2.09 15.75
CA LYS A 155 -24.52 -1.22 16.49
C LYS A 155 -23.84 -0.20 15.56
N LEU A 156 -23.47 -0.60 14.34
CA LEU A 156 -22.88 0.32 13.36
C LEU A 156 -23.89 1.40 12.93
N VAL A 157 -25.13 1.02 12.65
CA VAL A 157 -26.22 1.98 12.33
C VAL A 157 -26.49 2.94 13.51
N GLU A 158 -26.49 2.42 14.72
CA GLU A 158 -26.65 3.24 15.94
C GLU A 158 -25.54 4.29 16.07
N CYS A 159 -24.28 3.89 15.87
CA CYS A 159 -23.12 4.79 15.91
C CYS A 159 -23.24 5.92 14.88
N ILE A 160 -23.62 5.58 13.63
CA ILE A 160 -23.84 6.57 12.57
C ILE A 160 -24.94 7.55 12.92
N ARG A 161 -26.09 7.04 13.41
CA ARG A 161 -27.23 7.87 13.81
C ARG A 161 -26.87 8.84 14.92
N GLN A 162 -26.13 8.39 15.94
CA GLN A 162 -25.67 9.24 17.04
C GLN A 162 -24.70 10.33 16.54
N ALA A 163 -23.71 9.96 15.70
CA ALA A 163 -22.78 10.93 15.14
C ALA A 163 -23.47 12.01 14.31
N ALA A 164 -24.45 11.63 13.48
CA ALA A 164 -25.23 12.56 12.69
C ALA A 164 -26.11 13.49 13.54
N ALA A 165 -26.62 13.03 14.68
CA ALA A 165 -27.41 13.83 15.62
C ALA A 165 -26.53 14.83 16.42
N ASN A 166 -25.27 14.56 16.61
CA ASN A 166 -24.32 15.35 17.40
C ASN A 166 -23.63 16.49 16.61
N LEU A 167 -24.12 16.83 15.41
CA LEU A 167 -23.54 17.89 14.58
C LEU A 167 -23.55 19.25 15.28
N ARG A 168 -22.37 19.87 15.43
CA ARG A 168 -22.13 21.18 16.05
C ARG A 168 -21.12 21.99 15.23
N PRO A 169 -21.07 23.33 15.39
CA PRO A 169 -20.05 24.15 14.72
C PRO A 169 -18.64 23.64 14.99
N ALA A 170 -17.81 23.60 13.96
CA ALA A 170 -16.49 23.01 14.04
C ALA A 170 -15.50 23.66 13.08
N ARG A 171 -14.22 23.43 13.37
CA ARG A 171 -13.05 23.71 12.52
C ARG A 171 -12.35 22.39 12.23
N VAL A 172 -11.77 22.27 11.06
CA VAL A 172 -11.04 21.06 10.63
C VAL A 172 -9.62 21.42 10.17
N GLY A 173 -8.67 20.53 10.43
CA GLY A 173 -7.31 20.69 9.94
C GLY A 173 -6.60 19.34 9.88
N TRP A 174 -5.46 19.31 9.20
CA TRP A 174 -4.70 18.09 8.94
C TRP A 174 -3.20 18.35 8.93
N SER A 175 -2.44 17.34 9.26
CA SER A 175 -0.98 17.34 9.19
C SER A 175 -0.46 15.90 9.23
N SER A 176 0.84 15.70 9.10
CA SER A 176 1.48 14.39 9.23
C SER A 176 2.85 14.50 9.87
N GLU A 177 3.32 13.39 10.41
CA GLU A 177 4.67 13.20 10.95
C GLU A 177 5.18 11.83 10.53
N ASP A 178 6.44 11.70 10.19
CA ASP A 178 7.03 10.41 9.87
C ASP A 178 7.48 9.69 11.15
N TYR A 179 7.14 8.40 11.24
CA TYR A 179 7.61 7.48 12.28
C TYR A 179 8.14 6.19 11.63
N PRO A 180 9.37 6.21 11.07
CA PRO A 180 9.92 5.08 10.30
C PRO A 180 10.21 3.85 11.16
N ASP A 181 10.51 4.01 12.45
CA ASP A 181 10.85 2.90 13.34
C ASP A 181 9.64 2.02 13.72
N GLY A 182 8.43 2.44 13.34
CA GLY A 182 7.19 1.76 13.71
C GLY A 182 6.61 0.86 12.63
N THR A 183 7.13 0.87 11.40
CA THR A 183 6.60 0.06 10.30
C THR A 183 7.69 -0.38 9.33
N HIS A 184 7.70 -1.67 9.01
CA HIS A 184 8.71 -2.30 8.16
C HIS A 184 8.06 -3.26 7.18
N CYS A 185 8.62 -3.37 5.98
CA CYS A 185 8.18 -4.40 5.04
C CYS A 185 8.43 -5.78 5.63
N ARG A 186 7.36 -6.60 5.70
CA ARG A 186 7.42 -7.98 6.26
C ARG A 186 7.56 -9.07 5.21
N VAL A 187 7.52 -8.70 3.93
CA VAL A 187 7.71 -9.63 2.80
C VAL A 187 9.16 -9.57 2.38
N PHE A 188 9.88 -10.68 2.54
CA PHE A 188 11.31 -10.77 2.26
C PHE A 188 11.57 -11.72 1.10
N ILE A 189 12.52 -11.33 0.25
CA ILE A 189 13.01 -12.13 -0.87
C ILE A 189 13.89 -13.25 -0.33
N ARG A 190 13.60 -14.48 -0.71
CA ARG A 190 14.40 -15.66 -0.36
C ARG A 190 15.63 -15.76 -1.24
N ARG A 191 16.67 -16.34 -0.69
CA ARG A 191 17.86 -16.73 -1.47
C ARG A 191 17.44 -17.73 -2.55
N PRO A 192 18.00 -17.65 -3.75
CA PRO A 192 17.65 -18.55 -4.86
C PRO A 192 17.95 -20.03 -4.59
N ASP A 193 18.88 -20.32 -3.67
CA ASP A 193 19.20 -21.67 -3.20
C ASP A 193 18.35 -22.15 -2.01
N CYS A 194 17.45 -21.29 -1.50
CA CYS A 194 16.58 -21.54 -0.36
C CYS A 194 15.09 -21.33 -0.72
N LEU A 195 14.67 -21.75 -1.91
CA LEU A 195 13.26 -21.70 -2.29
C LEU A 195 12.40 -22.55 -1.36
N ASP A 196 11.17 -22.09 -1.11
CA ASP A 196 10.20 -22.81 -0.30
C ASP A 196 9.06 -23.34 -1.16
N TYR A 197 8.21 -24.15 -0.56
CA TYR A 197 7.11 -24.84 -1.22
C TYR A 197 5.77 -24.12 -0.93
N ASP A 198 4.94 -24.04 -1.94
CA ASP A 198 3.55 -23.65 -1.77
C ASP A 198 2.72 -24.79 -1.10
N PRO A 199 1.46 -24.54 -0.70
CA PRO A 199 0.63 -25.58 -0.07
C PRO A 199 0.38 -26.82 -0.92
N LEU A 200 0.61 -26.72 -2.24
CA LEU A 200 0.49 -27.84 -3.19
C LEU A 200 1.80 -28.64 -3.34
N GLY A 201 2.88 -28.22 -2.64
CA GLY A 201 4.19 -28.87 -2.71
C GLY A 201 5.06 -28.45 -3.89
N ARG A 202 4.79 -27.29 -4.53
CA ARG A 202 5.59 -26.78 -5.66
C ARG A 202 6.67 -25.81 -5.16
N PRO A 203 7.93 -25.92 -5.60
CA PRO A 203 9.05 -25.07 -5.15
C PRO A 203 9.05 -23.73 -5.89
N ASN A 204 8.07 -22.87 -5.61
CA ASN A 204 7.85 -21.61 -6.30
C ASN A 204 7.84 -20.38 -5.38
N VAL A 205 8.09 -20.54 -4.08
CA VAL A 205 8.06 -19.45 -3.11
C VAL A 205 9.42 -18.75 -3.07
N ARG A 206 9.51 -17.60 -3.75
CA ARG A 206 10.70 -16.75 -3.82
C ARG A 206 10.66 -15.58 -2.83
N ALA A 207 9.48 -15.21 -2.34
CA ALA A 207 9.30 -14.23 -1.29
C ALA A 207 8.25 -14.73 -0.29
N MET A 208 8.41 -14.37 0.98
CA MET A 208 7.50 -14.81 2.03
C MET A 208 7.39 -13.75 3.11
N MET A 209 6.18 -13.62 3.68
CA MET A 209 5.94 -12.80 4.87
C MET A 209 6.49 -13.49 6.11
N HIS A 210 6.83 -12.68 7.12
CA HIS A 210 7.30 -13.15 8.42
C HIS A 210 8.53 -14.08 8.33
N PRO A 211 9.64 -13.59 7.75
CA PRO A 211 10.84 -14.42 7.51
C PRO A 211 11.52 -14.88 8.81
N GLY A 212 11.19 -14.26 9.95
CA GLY A 212 11.96 -14.35 11.19
C GLY A 212 13.16 -13.37 11.18
N HIS A 213 13.58 -12.96 12.37
CA HIS A 213 14.66 -11.97 12.52
C HIS A 213 15.99 -12.53 12.05
N GLN A 214 16.68 -11.75 11.22
CA GLN A 214 18.03 -12.05 10.68
C GLN A 214 18.14 -13.47 10.11
N ASN A 215 17.08 -13.97 9.50
CA ASN A 215 17.05 -15.32 8.94
C ASN A 215 17.96 -15.41 7.69
N PRO A 216 19.02 -16.24 7.71
CA PRO A 216 20.00 -16.31 6.63
C PRO A 216 19.46 -16.89 5.31
N GLN A 217 18.24 -17.43 5.30
CA GLN A 217 17.57 -17.90 4.08
C GLN A 217 16.96 -16.77 3.23
N PHE A 218 16.97 -15.54 3.75
CA PHE A 218 16.42 -14.38 3.08
C PHE A 218 17.50 -13.33 2.78
N ILE A 219 17.26 -12.56 1.71
CA ILE A 219 18.15 -11.49 1.27
C ILE A 219 17.74 -10.17 1.94
N GLY A 220 16.46 -9.78 1.81
CA GLY A 220 15.96 -8.51 2.30
C GLY A 220 14.51 -8.27 1.91
N PRO A 221 13.94 -7.11 2.26
CA PRO A 221 12.55 -6.76 1.96
C PRO A 221 12.33 -6.63 0.45
N CYS A 222 11.09 -6.88 0.01
CA CYS A 222 10.70 -6.74 -1.39
C CYS A 222 9.89 -5.47 -1.68
N GLY A 223 9.84 -4.53 -0.75
CA GLY A 223 9.11 -3.26 -0.92
C GLY A 223 9.53 -2.21 0.11
N PRO A 224 9.16 -0.95 -0.13
CA PRO A 224 9.37 0.14 0.83
C PRO A 224 8.39 0.06 1.99
N SER A 225 8.64 0.85 3.03
CA SER A 225 7.66 1.19 4.05
C SER A 225 7.08 2.59 3.84
N ASP A 226 5.88 2.83 4.36
CA ASP A 226 5.24 4.15 4.40
C ASP A 226 5.21 4.65 5.85
N PRO A 227 6.18 5.48 6.26
CA PRO A 227 6.36 5.88 7.65
C PRO A 227 5.40 6.96 8.13
N GLN A 228 4.54 7.48 7.25
CA GLN A 228 3.74 8.66 7.56
C GLN A 228 2.57 8.35 8.48
N VAL A 229 2.59 8.92 9.70
CA VAL A 229 1.43 9.05 10.59
C VAL A 229 0.66 10.30 10.18
N SER A 230 -0.48 10.11 9.54
CA SER A 230 -1.36 11.21 9.09
C SER A 230 -2.43 11.51 10.12
N VAL A 231 -2.81 12.77 10.29
CA VAL A 231 -3.81 13.21 11.26
C VAL A 231 -4.81 14.16 10.60
N LEU A 232 -6.09 13.85 10.76
CA LEU A 232 -7.22 14.75 10.55
C LEU A 232 -7.83 15.08 11.91
N ALA A 233 -7.85 16.36 12.29
CA ALA A 233 -8.39 16.79 13.57
C ALA A 233 -9.55 17.77 13.40
N VAL A 234 -10.48 17.69 14.35
CA VAL A 234 -11.66 18.54 14.41
C VAL A 234 -11.78 19.14 15.81
N GLN A 235 -12.08 20.44 15.87
CA GLN A 235 -12.28 21.17 17.13
C GLN A 235 -13.47 22.13 17.02
N THR A 236 -13.98 22.62 18.15
CA THR A 236 -14.97 23.71 18.15
C THR A 236 -14.33 25.03 17.67
N PRO A 237 -15.10 26.06 17.31
CA PRO A 237 -14.56 27.38 16.99
C PRO A 237 -13.67 27.94 18.10
N GLU A 238 -13.93 27.61 19.36
CA GLU A 238 -13.17 28.03 20.54
C GLU A 238 -11.89 27.21 20.78
N GLY A 239 -11.64 26.20 19.96
CA GLY A 239 -10.43 25.36 20.04
C GLY A 239 -10.57 24.10 20.91
N LYS A 240 -11.78 23.75 21.39
CA LYS A 240 -11.99 22.50 22.14
C LYS A 240 -11.98 21.30 21.18
N PRO A 241 -11.14 20.27 21.38
CA PRO A 241 -11.10 19.08 20.53
C PRO A 241 -12.47 18.37 20.43
N ILE A 242 -12.84 17.91 19.22
CA ILE A 242 -14.04 17.11 18.94
C ILE A 242 -13.64 15.71 18.51
N ALA A 243 -12.70 15.60 17.55
CA ALA A 243 -12.22 14.33 17.03
C ALA A 243 -10.76 14.41 16.57
N LEU A 244 -10.09 13.27 16.60
CA LEU A 244 -8.84 13.03 15.92
C LEU A 244 -8.92 11.67 15.21
N LEU A 245 -8.81 11.68 13.88
CA LEU A 245 -8.59 10.50 13.06
C LEU A 245 -7.12 10.47 12.67
N ALA A 246 -6.39 9.45 13.13
CA ALA A 246 -5.06 9.13 12.64
C ALA A 246 -5.12 8.01 11.59
N ASN A 247 -4.06 7.93 10.78
CA ASN A 247 -3.84 6.86 9.81
C ASN A 247 -2.36 6.48 9.79
N TYR A 248 -2.07 5.17 9.79
CA TYR A 248 -0.72 4.66 9.76
C TYR A 248 -0.66 3.33 9.02
N SER A 249 0.36 3.16 8.17
CA SER A 249 0.56 1.96 7.35
C SER A 249 1.29 0.89 8.17
N MET A 250 0.59 0.30 9.14
CA MET A 250 1.08 -0.81 9.96
C MET A 250 -0.06 -1.78 10.27
N HIS A 251 0.17 -3.08 10.08
CA HIS A 251 -0.86 -4.10 10.04
C HIS A 251 -1.56 -4.29 11.39
N TYR A 252 -1.00 -5.06 12.30
CA TYR A 252 -1.43 -5.21 13.68
C TYR A 252 -0.22 -5.46 14.58
N PHE A 253 -0.33 -5.13 15.86
CA PHE A 253 0.75 -5.39 16.80
C PHE A 253 0.72 -6.85 17.29
N GLY A 254 -0.43 -7.32 17.68
CA GLY A 254 -0.70 -8.61 18.27
C GLY A 254 -1.24 -8.47 19.69
N ALA A 255 -2.41 -9.05 19.93
CA ALA A 255 -3.09 -9.06 21.21
C ALA A 255 -3.81 -10.37 21.45
N GLU A 256 -4.01 -10.75 22.70
CA GLU A 256 -4.93 -11.83 23.05
C GLU A 256 -6.36 -11.43 22.73
N PRO A 257 -7.16 -12.28 22.08
CA PRO A 257 -8.55 -11.98 21.79
C PRO A 257 -9.41 -12.05 23.06
N ILE A 258 -10.39 -11.18 23.23
CA ILE A 258 -10.90 -10.10 22.38
C ILE A 258 -10.19 -8.80 22.74
N SER A 259 -9.69 -8.09 21.75
CA SER A 259 -8.95 -6.84 21.94
C SER A 259 -8.98 -5.96 20.68
N ALA A 260 -9.04 -4.63 20.89
CA ALA A 260 -8.87 -3.63 19.84
C ALA A 260 -7.40 -3.43 19.41
N ASP A 261 -6.46 -4.24 19.93
CA ASP A 261 -5.03 -4.17 19.66
C ASP A 261 -4.44 -2.76 19.96
N TYR A 262 -3.34 -2.37 19.33
CA TYR A 262 -2.71 -1.06 19.52
C TYR A 262 -3.61 0.12 19.09
N TYR A 263 -4.60 -0.11 18.23
CA TYR A 263 -5.57 0.92 17.82
C TYR A 263 -6.41 1.42 19.00
N GLY A 264 -6.85 0.50 19.87
CA GLY A 264 -7.56 0.84 21.09
C GLY A 264 -6.68 1.58 22.10
N ASP A 265 -5.44 1.12 22.29
CA ASP A 265 -4.47 1.81 23.15
C ASP A 265 -4.14 3.21 22.61
N PHE A 266 -3.90 3.36 21.31
CA PHE A 266 -3.69 4.66 20.66
C PHE A 266 -4.85 5.63 20.96
N ALA A 267 -6.09 5.19 20.70
CA ALA A 267 -7.27 6.03 20.91
C ALA A 267 -7.39 6.48 22.37
N ARG A 268 -7.13 5.57 23.31
CA ARG A 268 -7.13 5.88 24.75
C ARG A 268 -6.02 6.89 25.13
N ILE A 269 -4.80 6.71 24.61
CA ILE A 269 -3.67 7.61 24.89
C ILE A 269 -3.95 9.01 24.33
N ILE A 270 -4.42 9.13 23.08
CA ILE A 270 -4.75 10.42 22.48
C ILE A 270 -5.88 11.12 23.25
N SER A 271 -6.93 10.39 23.69
CA SER A 271 -8.02 10.96 24.49
C SER A 271 -7.49 11.48 25.82
N GLN A 272 -6.60 10.77 26.50
CA GLN A 272 -5.98 11.22 27.74
C GLN A 272 -5.11 12.47 27.57
N ARG A 273 -4.43 12.61 26.43
CA ARG A 273 -3.51 13.73 26.17
C ARG A 273 -4.22 15.00 25.68
N LEU A 274 -5.28 14.89 24.89
CA LEU A 274 -5.95 16.04 24.26
C LEU A 274 -7.24 16.47 24.98
N ALA A 275 -7.92 15.55 25.66
CA ALA A 275 -9.28 15.79 26.15
C ALA A 275 -9.55 15.09 27.48
N THR A 276 -8.62 15.16 28.43
CA THR A 276 -8.76 14.52 29.76
C THR A 276 -10.11 14.89 30.41
N GLY A 277 -10.92 13.87 30.70
CA GLY A 277 -12.23 14.03 31.32
C GLY A 277 -13.36 14.51 30.41
N ASP A 278 -13.16 14.51 29.09
CA ASP A 278 -14.19 14.81 28.09
C ASP A 278 -14.53 13.58 27.26
N ASP A 279 -15.56 12.87 27.62
CA ASP A 279 -16.05 11.67 26.93
C ASP A 279 -16.70 11.99 25.54
N SER A 280 -16.92 13.28 25.23
CA SER A 280 -17.43 13.71 23.93
C SER A 280 -16.35 13.80 22.84
N PHE A 281 -15.07 13.76 23.21
CA PHE A 281 -13.96 13.69 22.27
C PHE A 281 -13.74 12.25 21.80
N ILE A 282 -13.61 12.06 20.47
CA ILE A 282 -13.39 10.74 19.89
C ILE A 282 -12.04 10.71 19.18
N ALA A 283 -11.12 9.88 19.69
CA ALA A 283 -9.91 9.50 18.98
C ALA A 283 -10.12 8.16 18.24
N MET A 284 -9.66 8.07 17.01
CA MET A 284 -9.71 6.85 16.22
C MET A 284 -8.46 6.72 15.33
N MET A 285 -8.10 5.50 14.98
CA MET A 285 -7.03 5.22 14.03
C MET A 285 -7.57 4.32 12.92
N SER A 286 -7.41 4.74 11.68
CA SER A 286 -7.68 3.94 10.50
C SER A 286 -6.41 3.21 10.04
N HIS A 287 -6.62 2.11 9.36
CA HIS A 287 -5.56 1.27 8.79
C HIS A 287 -5.07 1.88 7.47
N GLY A 288 -3.77 2.15 7.36
CA GLY A 288 -3.12 2.58 6.12
C GLY A 288 -2.78 1.39 5.23
N THR A 289 -2.13 1.63 4.09
CA THR A 289 -1.71 0.56 3.16
C THR A 289 -0.62 -0.28 3.79
N SER A 290 -0.98 -1.45 4.28
CA SER A 290 -0.14 -2.26 5.16
C SER A 290 -0.15 -3.77 4.88
N GLY A 291 -0.65 -4.17 3.72
CA GLY A 291 -0.67 -5.60 3.35
C GLY A 291 0.70 -6.27 3.45
N ASP A 292 1.76 -5.53 3.22
CA ASP A 292 3.16 -5.98 3.36
C ASP A 292 3.91 -5.38 4.56
N GLN A 293 3.22 -4.71 5.49
CA GLN A 293 3.87 -4.01 6.60
C GLN A 293 3.67 -4.69 7.96
N GLN A 294 4.64 -4.51 8.85
CA GLN A 294 4.61 -4.98 10.23
C GLN A 294 5.52 -4.11 11.12
N TRP A 295 5.26 -4.07 12.44
CA TRP A 295 6.10 -3.35 13.40
C TRP A 295 7.48 -3.99 13.62
N GLN A 296 7.61 -5.29 13.35
CA GLN A 296 8.85 -6.02 13.50
C GLN A 296 9.80 -5.73 12.35
N ASP A 297 10.99 -5.24 12.66
CA ASP A 297 12.08 -5.12 11.71
C ASP A 297 12.86 -6.44 11.62
N TYR A 298 12.52 -7.25 10.65
CA TYR A 298 13.16 -8.56 10.47
C TYR A 298 14.62 -8.50 9.99
N ALA A 299 15.08 -7.36 9.51
CA ALA A 299 16.50 -7.17 9.17
C ALA A 299 17.39 -7.06 10.41
N ASN A 300 16.82 -6.69 11.55
CA ASN A 300 17.49 -6.47 12.82
C ASN A 300 17.10 -7.53 13.89
N PRO A 301 17.82 -7.63 15.01
CA PRO A 301 17.42 -8.47 16.13
C PRO A 301 16.03 -8.11 16.66
N PRO A 302 15.30 -9.06 17.27
CA PRO A 302 13.97 -8.79 17.79
C PRO A 302 14.00 -7.68 18.85
N GLN A 303 13.02 -6.79 18.78
CA GLN A 303 12.84 -5.72 19.77
C GLN A 303 11.89 -6.17 20.87
N GLU A 304 12.25 -5.93 22.11
CA GLU A 304 11.37 -6.13 23.26
C GLU A 304 10.57 -4.84 23.51
N ILE A 305 9.43 -4.74 22.87
CA ILE A 305 8.50 -3.62 23.03
C ILE A 305 7.08 -4.16 23.31
N SER A 306 6.41 -3.57 24.30
CA SER A 306 5.01 -3.90 24.56
C SER A 306 4.06 -3.15 23.62
N ARG A 307 2.84 -3.69 23.43
CA ARG A 307 1.79 -3.06 22.65
C ARG A 307 1.51 -1.61 23.09
N VAL A 308 1.45 -1.36 24.40
CA VAL A 308 1.22 -0.02 24.94
C VAL A 308 2.38 0.94 24.66
N GLN A 309 3.64 0.45 24.76
CA GLN A 309 4.80 1.27 24.39
C GLN A 309 4.79 1.62 22.90
N TYR A 310 4.48 0.65 22.05
CA TYR A 310 4.33 0.87 20.62
C TYR A 310 3.22 1.89 20.30
N ALA A 311 2.01 1.69 20.86
CA ALA A 311 0.89 2.62 20.70
C ALA A 311 1.23 4.03 21.19
N THR A 312 2.03 4.14 22.27
CA THR A 312 2.50 5.42 22.80
C THR A 312 3.43 6.13 21.80
N ALA A 313 4.37 5.42 21.20
CA ALA A 313 5.28 6.00 20.22
C ALA A 313 4.53 6.52 18.98
N VAL A 314 3.56 5.75 18.47
CA VAL A 314 2.68 6.18 17.36
C VAL A 314 1.83 7.39 17.77
N ALA A 315 1.29 7.40 19.01
CA ALA A 315 0.52 8.53 19.52
C ALA A 315 1.37 9.80 19.68
N GLU A 316 2.62 9.69 20.09
CA GLU A 316 3.54 10.83 20.17
C GLU A 316 3.84 11.41 18.77
N ALA A 317 3.97 10.57 17.72
CA ALA A 317 4.09 11.04 16.35
C ALA A 317 2.81 11.78 15.91
N ALA A 318 1.63 11.22 16.19
CA ALA A 318 0.35 11.87 15.90
C ALA A 318 0.18 13.20 16.65
N LEU A 319 0.65 13.31 17.90
CA LEU A 319 0.62 14.55 18.67
C LEU A 319 1.58 15.62 18.10
N ARG A 320 2.76 15.22 17.62
CA ARG A 320 3.65 16.17 16.90
C ARG A 320 3.01 16.66 15.59
N ALA A 321 2.34 15.78 14.86
CA ALA A 321 1.55 16.19 13.70
C ALA A 321 0.43 17.15 14.11
N TYR A 322 -0.36 16.81 15.15
CA TYR A 322 -1.45 17.64 15.65
C TYR A 322 -1.02 19.07 16.01
N GLN A 323 0.14 19.23 16.63
CA GLN A 323 0.69 20.54 17.02
C GLN A 323 0.98 21.48 15.84
N ARG A 324 1.11 20.94 14.62
CA ARG A 324 1.37 21.72 13.38
C ARG A 324 0.11 21.97 12.56
N ILE A 325 -1.06 21.55 13.04
CA ILE A 325 -2.31 21.70 12.30
C ILE A 325 -2.75 23.17 12.23
N GLU A 326 -3.00 23.62 11.02
CA GLU A 326 -3.77 24.84 10.77
C GLU A 326 -5.25 24.47 10.64
N PHE A 327 -6.09 25.06 11.50
CA PHE A 327 -7.53 24.79 11.52
C PHE A 327 -8.31 25.79 10.69
N HIS A 328 -9.23 25.29 9.86
CA HIS A 328 -10.07 26.05 8.94
C HIS A 328 -11.53 26.01 9.39
N ASP A 329 -12.20 27.18 9.37
CA ASP A 329 -13.63 27.32 9.73
C ASP A 329 -14.57 26.82 8.61
N SER A 330 -14.07 26.74 7.40
CA SER A 330 -14.80 26.31 6.20
C SER A 330 -13.85 25.72 5.17
N VAL A 331 -14.13 24.51 4.70
CA VAL A 331 -13.42 23.83 3.62
C VAL A 331 -14.42 23.15 2.69
N PRO A 332 -14.13 23.03 1.40
CA PRO A 332 -14.96 22.22 0.51
C PRO A 332 -14.87 20.73 0.91
N LEU A 333 -16.03 20.09 0.99
CA LEU A 333 -16.16 18.64 1.13
C LEU A 333 -16.59 18.05 -0.22
N ALA A 334 -15.95 16.98 -0.64
CA ALA A 334 -16.38 16.20 -1.80
C ALA A 334 -16.03 14.72 -1.61
N MET A 335 -16.82 13.85 -2.21
CA MET A 335 -16.57 12.41 -2.21
C MET A 335 -17.08 11.83 -3.53
N ALA A 336 -16.25 11.05 -4.18
CA ALA A 336 -16.61 10.21 -5.31
C ALA A 336 -16.59 8.75 -4.87
N GLU A 337 -17.53 7.95 -5.39
CA GLU A 337 -17.57 6.50 -5.22
C GLU A 337 -17.62 5.85 -6.61
N ARG A 338 -16.84 4.79 -6.81
CA ARG A 338 -16.82 4.03 -8.06
C ARG A 338 -16.90 2.53 -7.76
N ARG A 339 -17.82 1.84 -8.43
CA ARG A 339 -17.89 0.37 -8.37
C ARG A 339 -16.78 -0.24 -9.21
N LEU A 340 -16.18 -1.29 -8.68
CA LEU A 340 -15.11 -2.04 -9.30
C LEU A 340 -15.49 -3.52 -9.37
N THR A 341 -15.59 -4.05 -10.58
CA THR A 341 -15.73 -5.49 -10.80
C THR A 341 -14.34 -6.10 -10.93
N ILE A 342 -14.00 -6.98 -10.00
CA ILE A 342 -12.71 -7.66 -9.90
C ILE A 342 -12.89 -9.07 -10.43
N GLN A 343 -12.11 -9.45 -11.45
CA GLN A 343 -12.09 -10.83 -11.93
C GLN A 343 -11.26 -11.69 -10.98
N LEU A 344 -11.72 -12.92 -10.71
CA LEU A 344 -11.03 -13.88 -9.88
C LEU A 344 -10.40 -14.98 -10.74
N GLU A 345 -9.08 -15.11 -10.63
CA GLU A 345 -8.30 -16.11 -11.36
C GLU A 345 -8.65 -17.51 -10.85
N GLN A 346 -9.01 -18.38 -11.78
CA GLN A 346 -9.36 -19.75 -11.42
C GLN A 346 -8.11 -20.61 -11.25
N PRO A 347 -8.04 -21.47 -10.21
CA PRO A 347 -6.94 -22.39 -10.03
C PRO A 347 -6.80 -23.35 -11.22
N ALA A 348 -5.56 -23.68 -11.58
CA ALA A 348 -5.27 -24.64 -12.64
C ALA A 348 -5.90 -26.04 -12.33
N ALA A 349 -6.15 -26.83 -13.38
CA ALA A 349 -6.82 -28.12 -13.25
C ALA A 349 -6.10 -29.07 -12.26
N GLU A 350 -4.77 -29.06 -12.23
CA GLU A 350 -3.95 -29.85 -11.31
C GLU A 350 -4.17 -29.43 -9.85
N ALA A 351 -4.28 -28.13 -9.59
CA ALA A 351 -4.57 -27.60 -8.26
C ALA A 351 -5.99 -27.96 -7.81
N GLN A 352 -6.94 -27.97 -8.73
CA GLN A 352 -8.31 -28.41 -8.45
C GLN A 352 -8.38 -29.91 -8.11
N ALA A 353 -7.70 -30.76 -8.88
CA ALA A 353 -7.63 -32.19 -8.62
C ALA A 353 -6.95 -32.51 -7.27
N TRP A 354 -5.86 -31.79 -6.96
CA TRP A 354 -5.20 -31.89 -5.66
C TRP A 354 -6.13 -31.48 -4.51
N ALA A 355 -6.88 -30.40 -4.68
CA ALA A 355 -7.83 -29.93 -3.68
C ALA A 355 -8.94 -30.96 -3.42
N ASP A 356 -9.51 -31.57 -4.47
CA ASP A 356 -10.53 -32.63 -4.33
C ASP A 356 -10.00 -33.84 -3.57
N GLN A 357 -8.79 -34.30 -3.87
CA GLN A 357 -8.14 -35.39 -3.18
C GLN A 357 -7.91 -35.07 -1.70
N THR A 358 -7.39 -33.86 -1.41
CA THR A 358 -7.14 -33.43 -0.03
C THR A 358 -8.45 -33.30 0.76
N MET A 359 -9.49 -32.69 0.18
CA MET A 359 -10.81 -32.56 0.81
C MET A 359 -11.43 -33.91 1.11
N ALA A 360 -11.25 -34.92 0.24
CA ALA A 360 -11.75 -36.29 0.47
C ALA A 360 -11.14 -36.92 1.74
N THR A 361 -9.87 -36.62 2.05
CA THR A 361 -9.22 -37.15 3.28
C THR A 361 -9.76 -36.51 4.56
N MET A 362 -10.37 -35.32 4.47
CA MET A 362 -10.91 -34.62 5.64
C MET A 362 -12.23 -35.20 6.15
N ASN A 363 -12.94 -35.99 5.34
CA ASN A 363 -14.20 -36.61 5.72
C ASN A 363 -15.25 -35.64 6.31
N GLY A 364 -15.31 -34.42 5.76
CA GLY A 364 -16.24 -33.34 6.17
C GLY A 364 -15.87 -32.58 7.44
N ARG A 365 -14.73 -32.84 8.07
CA ARG A 365 -14.23 -32.03 9.19
C ARG A 365 -13.67 -30.69 8.69
N ASP A 366 -13.53 -29.74 9.60
CA ASP A 366 -12.84 -28.48 9.33
C ASP A 366 -11.31 -28.70 9.13
N PRO A 367 -10.62 -27.82 8.36
CA PRO A 367 -9.18 -27.87 8.14
C PRO A 367 -8.37 -27.82 9.45
N GLN A 368 -7.33 -28.64 9.53
CA GLN A 368 -6.39 -28.70 10.66
C GLN A 368 -4.95 -28.40 10.24
N THR A 369 -4.68 -28.31 8.94
CA THR A 369 -3.37 -28.00 8.38
C THR A 369 -3.48 -26.93 7.30
N VAL A 370 -2.39 -26.23 7.02
CA VAL A 370 -2.35 -25.19 5.98
C VAL A 370 -2.70 -25.76 4.59
N PRO A 371 -2.18 -26.93 4.14
CA PRO A 371 -2.64 -27.55 2.90
C PRO A 371 -4.14 -27.82 2.84
N GLU A 372 -4.76 -28.29 3.93
CA GLU A 372 -6.21 -28.53 3.99
C GLU A 372 -7.01 -27.22 3.88
N VAL A 373 -6.50 -26.11 4.47
CA VAL A 373 -7.10 -24.79 4.33
C VAL A 373 -7.12 -24.38 2.87
N TYR A 374 -5.98 -24.47 2.16
CA TYR A 374 -5.89 -24.09 0.76
C TYR A 374 -6.66 -25.03 -0.17
N ALA A 375 -6.76 -26.32 0.15
CA ALA A 375 -7.64 -27.24 -0.59
C ALA A 375 -9.09 -26.78 -0.51
N ARG A 376 -9.57 -26.40 0.69
CA ARG A 376 -10.92 -25.85 0.86
C ARG A 376 -11.10 -24.52 0.13
N GLU A 377 -10.14 -23.62 0.20
CA GLU A 377 -10.20 -22.33 -0.50
C GLU A 377 -10.26 -22.49 -2.02
N ILE A 378 -9.48 -23.41 -2.59
CA ILE A 378 -9.53 -23.74 -4.03
C ILE A 378 -10.91 -24.26 -4.43
N VAL A 379 -11.51 -25.15 -3.62
CA VAL A 379 -12.86 -25.66 -3.89
C VAL A 379 -13.91 -24.55 -3.86
N LEU A 380 -13.84 -23.64 -2.86
CA LEU A 380 -14.76 -22.51 -2.76
C LEU A 380 -14.56 -21.48 -3.91
N LEU A 381 -13.32 -21.30 -4.37
CA LEU A 381 -13.00 -20.36 -5.43
C LEU A 381 -13.59 -20.76 -6.80
N ARG A 382 -13.83 -22.06 -7.05
CA ARG A 382 -14.44 -22.55 -8.31
C ARG A 382 -15.78 -21.92 -8.62
N GLU A 383 -16.56 -21.61 -7.58
CA GLU A 383 -17.90 -21.02 -7.71
C GLU A 383 -17.87 -19.50 -7.83
N MET A 384 -16.68 -18.89 -7.70
CA MET A 384 -16.50 -17.44 -7.68
C MET A 384 -15.66 -17.00 -8.87
N HIS A 385 -16.26 -16.27 -9.81
CA HIS A 385 -15.55 -15.78 -11.00
C HIS A 385 -15.25 -14.29 -10.94
N GLN A 386 -16.01 -13.55 -10.14
CA GLN A 386 -15.85 -12.11 -9.96
C GLN A 386 -16.34 -11.68 -8.58
N ALA A 387 -15.87 -10.52 -8.14
CA ALA A 387 -16.35 -9.84 -6.94
C ALA A 387 -16.60 -8.36 -7.26
N GLU A 388 -17.63 -7.78 -6.65
CA GLU A 388 -17.88 -6.33 -6.71
C GLU A 388 -17.32 -5.67 -5.45
N ARG A 389 -16.63 -4.56 -5.61
CA ARG A 389 -16.13 -3.71 -4.53
C ARG A 389 -16.29 -2.24 -4.91
N LYS A 390 -16.02 -1.34 -3.96
CA LYS A 390 -16.13 0.10 -4.17
C LYS A 390 -14.84 0.81 -3.79
N LEU A 391 -14.40 1.72 -4.64
CA LEU A 391 -13.36 2.69 -4.35
C LEU A 391 -14.02 4.01 -3.96
N GLN A 392 -13.41 4.76 -3.06
CA GLN A 392 -13.85 6.12 -2.75
C GLN A 392 -12.66 7.08 -2.69
N ALA A 393 -12.83 8.27 -3.27
CA ALA A 393 -11.93 9.39 -3.14
C ALA A 393 -12.64 10.50 -2.36
N VAL A 394 -12.12 10.83 -1.18
CA VAL A 394 -12.66 11.84 -0.28
C VAL A 394 -11.76 13.07 -0.32
N ARG A 395 -12.37 14.25 -0.44
CA ARG A 395 -11.70 15.55 -0.33
C ARG A 395 -12.24 16.31 0.87
N ILE A 396 -11.32 16.77 1.73
CA ILE A 396 -11.61 17.66 2.86
C ILE A 396 -10.64 18.85 2.73
N GLY A 397 -11.10 19.93 2.10
CA GLY A 397 -10.19 21.06 1.78
C GLY A 397 -9.11 20.65 0.78
N ASP A 398 -7.84 20.65 1.23
CA ASP A 398 -6.67 20.20 0.46
C ASP A 398 -6.09 18.87 0.99
N LEU A 399 -6.86 18.15 1.79
CA LEU A 399 -6.61 16.77 2.20
C LEU A 399 -7.38 15.80 1.32
N GLY A 400 -6.70 14.75 0.83
CA GLY A 400 -7.27 13.58 0.15
C GLY A 400 -7.28 12.34 1.04
N ILE A 401 -8.35 11.53 0.95
CA ILE A 401 -8.38 10.19 1.55
C ILE A 401 -8.82 9.20 0.47
N ALA A 402 -7.96 8.23 0.15
CA ALA A 402 -8.30 7.13 -0.75
C ALA A 402 -8.79 5.94 0.07
N ALA A 403 -9.97 5.41 -0.25
CA ALA A 403 -10.52 4.21 0.37
C ALA A 403 -10.35 3.00 -0.56
N LEU A 404 -9.70 1.95 -0.06
CA LEU A 404 -9.38 0.73 -0.79
C LEU A 404 -9.99 -0.50 -0.10
N PRO A 405 -10.71 -1.36 -0.85
CA PRO A 405 -11.37 -2.56 -0.32
C PRO A 405 -10.44 -3.78 -0.33
N ALA A 406 -9.23 -3.65 0.17
CA ALA A 406 -8.20 -4.68 0.09
C ALA A 406 -7.07 -4.43 1.10
N GLU A 407 -6.22 -5.44 1.28
CA GLU A 407 -4.92 -5.35 1.95
C GLU A 407 -3.84 -5.08 0.88
N VAL A 408 -3.67 -3.82 0.50
CA VAL A 408 -2.69 -3.41 -0.51
C VAL A 408 -1.32 -3.14 0.12
N TYR A 409 -0.27 -3.19 -0.69
CA TYR A 409 1.10 -2.95 -0.21
C TYR A 409 1.39 -1.45 0.00
N ALA A 410 2.36 -1.14 0.85
CA ALA A 410 2.76 0.25 1.12
C ALA A 410 3.13 1.02 -0.15
N ILE A 411 3.78 0.37 -1.11
CA ILE A 411 4.14 1.00 -2.40
C ILE A 411 2.91 1.49 -3.17
N THR A 412 1.77 0.80 -3.09
CA THR A 412 0.51 1.22 -3.71
C THR A 412 0.01 2.55 -3.11
N GLY A 413 0.08 2.67 -1.79
CA GLY A 413 -0.24 3.91 -1.09
C GLY A 413 0.71 5.05 -1.45
N LEU A 414 1.99 4.77 -1.59
CA LEU A 414 3.00 5.74 -2.01
C LEU A 414 2.79 6.21 -3.46
N LYS A 415 2.38 5.32 -4.40
CA LYS A 415 1.98 5.70 -5.77
C LYS A 415 0.84 6.73 -5.74
N LEU A 416 -0.18 6.49 -4.92
CA LEU A 416 -1.31 7.42 -4.75
C LEU A 416 -0.85 8.75 -4.13
N LYS A 417 -0.05 8.72 -3.06
CA LYS A 417 0.48 9.92 -2.39
C LYS A 417 1.32 10.79 -3.32
N GLN A 418 2.14 10.19 -4.17
CA GLN A 418 2.97 10.95 -5.11
C GLN A 418 2.17 11.61 -6.22
N GLN A 419 1.08 11.00 -6.67
CA GLN A 419 0.32 11.45 -7.84
C GLN A 419 -0.96 12.24 -7.50
N CYS A 420 -1.46 12.17 -6.25
CA CYS A 420 -2.66 12.90 -5.85
C CYS A 420 -2.53 14.42 -6.10
N PRO A 421 -3.55 15.09 -6.68
CA PRO A 421 -3.51 16.53 -6.94
C PRO A 421 -3.61 17.40 -5.68
N LEU A 422 -3.94 16.82 -4.53
CA LEU A 422 -4.02 17.52 -3.25
C LEU A 422 -2.65 17.56 -2.55
N SER A 423 -2.44 18.54 -1.69
CA SER A 423 -1.14 18.74 -1.03
C SER A 423 -0.78 17.65 -0.04
N MET A 424 -1.79 17.08 0.62
CA MET A 424 -1.67 15.97 1.54
C MET A 424 -2.72 14.90 1.24
N MET A 425 -2.34 13.64 1.39
CA MET A 425 -3.29 12.54 1.38
C MET A 425 -2.81 11.37 2.25
N PHE A 426 -3.78 10.54 2.64
CA PHE A 426 -3.53 9.21 3.20
C PHE A 426 -4.53 8.18 2.65
N ASN A 427 -4.24 6.92 2.88
CA ASN A 427 -5.04 5.82 2.36
C ASN A 427 -5.70 5.09 3.53
N ILE A 428 -6.98 4.72 3.37
CA ILE A 428 -7.68 3.83 4.30
C ILE A 428 -7.98 2.54 3.54
N GLU A 429 -7.30 1.46 3.90
CA GLU A 429 -7.60 0.14 3.39
C GLU A 429 -8.68 -0.57 4.23
N LEU A 430 -9.16 -1.74 3.77
CA LEU A 430 -10.29 -2.46 4.37
C LEU A 430 -11.54 -1.59 4.50
N ALA A 431 -11.70 -0.69 3.56
CA ALA A 431 -12.82 0.23 3.43
C ALA A 431 -13.78 -0.26 2.34
N ASN A 432 -15.06 -0.29 2.65
CA ASN A 432 -16.11 -0.84 1.78
C ASN A 432 -15.96 -2.35 1.49
N GLY A 433 -15.58 -3.13 2.50
CA GLY A 433 -15.25 -4.55 2.43
C GLY A 433 -13.78 -4.81 2.15
N SER A 434 -13.43 -6.08 1.95
CA SER A 434 -12.11 -6.50 1.53
C SER A 434 -12.19 -7.60 0.47
N ILE A 435 -11.20 -7.63 -0.41
CA ILE A 435 -10.94 -8.74 -1.31
C ILE A 435 -9.64 -9.48 -0.94
N GLY A 436 -9.03 -9.08 0.20
CA GLY A 436 -7.78 -9.62 0.70
C GLY A 436 -6.54 -8.98 0.07
N TYR A 437 -5.45 -9.76 -0.08
CA TYR A 437 -4.16 -9.22 -0.52
C TYR A 437 -4.13 -8.86 -2.00
N ILE A 438 -3.64 -7.65 -2.27
CA ILE A 438 -3.36 -7.18 -3.63
C ILE A 438 -1.90 -6.69 -3.69
N PRO A 439 -0.94 -7.59 -3.97
CA PRO A 439 0.43 -7.19 -4.25
C PRO A 439 0.51 -6.47 -5.60
N PRO A 440 1.50 -5.57 -5.80
CA PRO A 440 1.82 -5.02 -7.11
C PRO A 440 2.08 -6.11 -8.15
N PRO A 441 1.77 -5.87 -9.44
CA PRO A 441 1.93 -6.85 -10.49
C PRO A 441 3.34 -7.47 -10.56
N GLU A 442 4.38 -6.65 -10.38
CA GLU A 442 5.79 -7.07 -10.42
C GLU A 442 6.19 -8.02 -9.30
N LEU A 443 5.48 -8.00 -8.15
CA LEU A 443 5.79 -8.84 -7.00
C LEU A 443 5.02 -10.18 -6.99
N ARG A 444 3.90 -10.29 -7.70
CA ARG A 444 3.11 -11.54 -7.76
C ARG A 444 3.92 -12.78 -8.20
N PRO A 445 4.84 -12.68 -9.18
CA PRO A 445 5.65 -13.81 -9.60
C PRO A 445 6.64 -14.32 -8.55
N LEU A 446 6.87 -13.57 -7.45
CA LEU A 446 7.74 -14.00 -6.36
C LEU A 446 7.06 -15.03 -5.42
N GLY A 447 5.74 -15.17 -5.51
CA GLY A 447 4.99 -16.15 -4.70
C GLY A 447 4.74 -15.68 -3.26
N GLY A 448 4.56 -16.65 -2.35
CA GLY A 448 4.19 -16.41 -0.96
C GLY A 448 2.67 -16.48 -0.72
N TYR A 449 2.25 -16.57 0.55
CA TYR A 449 0.84 -16.84 0.87
C TYR A 449 -0.13 -15.73 0.40
N ASN A 450 0.36 -14.52 0.19
CA ASN A 450 -0.38 -13.40 -0.40
C ASN A 450 -0.70 -13.58 -1.89
N THR A 451 -0.25 -14.69 -2.50
CA THR A 451 -0.50 -15.05 -3.91
C THR A 451 -1.01 -16.49 -4.09
N TRP A 452 -1.04 -17.29 -3.02
CA TRP A 452 -1.52 -18.66 -3.11
C TRP A 452 -3.03 -18.68 -3.42
N PRO A 453 -3.53 -19.66 -4.23
CA PRO A 453 -4.90 -19.63 -4.71
C PRO A 453 -5.92 -19.79 -3.58
N ALA A 454 -6.58 -18.67 -3.25
CA ALA A 454 -7.63 -18.57 -2.25
C ALA A 454 -8.54 -17.38 -2.58
N ARG A 455 -9.74 -17.32 -2.00
CA ARG A 455 -10.71 -16.24 -2.23
C ARG A 455 -10.18 -14.84 -1.93
N HIS A 456 -9.20 -14.73 -1.03
CA HIS A 456 -8.59 -13.46 -0.59
C HIS A 456 -7.26 -13.12 -1.31
N THR A 457 -6.91 -13.84 -2.39
CA THR A 457 -5.65 -13.61 -3.14
C THR A 457 -5.80 -13.82 -4.65
N ALA A 458 -6.90 -14.42 -5.10
CA ALA A 458 -7.11 -14.83 -6.48
C ALA A 458 -7.57 -13.69 -7.42
N THR A 459 -7.21 -12.46 -7.12
CA THR A 459 -7.57 -11.32 -7.98
C THR A 459 -6.75 -11.30 -9.27
N GLN A 460 -7.31 -10.73 -10.34
CA GLN A 460 -6.61 -10.52 -11.60
C GLN A 460 -5.27 -9.78 -11.42
N HIS A 461 -4.32 -10.06 -12.30
CA HIS A 461 -2.93 -9.62 -12.16
C HIS A 461 -2.74 -8.10 -12.07
N ASP A 462 -3.51 -7.33 -12.84
CA ASP A 462 -3.39 -5.88 -12.99
C ASP A 462 -4.31 -5.07 -12.07
N ILE A 463 -5.00 -5.71 -11.14
CA ILE A 463 -6.02 -5.05 -10.29
C ILE A 463 -5.47 -3.88 -9.47
N GLU A 464 -4.23 -3.99 -8.96
CA GLU A 464 -3.57 -2.89 -8.23
C GLU A 464 -3.46 -1.64 -9.11
N THR A 465 -2.96 -1.80 -10.32
CA THR A 465 -2.80 -0.72 -11.30
C THR A 465 -4.15 -0.09 -11.67
N ILE A 466 -5.19 -0.92 -11.84
CA ILE A 466 -6.56 -0.45 -12.10
C ILE A 466 -7.07 0.40 -10.94
N MET A 467 -6.91 -0.07 -9.68
CA MET A 467 -7.36 0.65 -8.48
C MET A 467 -6.65 1.99 -8.33
N VAL A 468 -5.32 2.02 -8.49
CA VAL A 468 -4.52 3.26 -8.44
C VAL A 468 -5.01 4.26 -9.48
N ASN A 469 -5.15 3.85 -10.74
CA ASN A 469 -5.59 4.74 -11.80
C ASN A 469 -7.00 5.28 -11.57
N GLN A 470 -7.95 4.43 -11.19
CA GLN A 470 -9.32 4.85 -10.92
C GLN A 470 -9.41 5.83 -9.75
N LEU A 471 -8.67 5.60 -8.65
CA LEU A 471 -8.63 6.53 -7.53
C LEU A 471 -8.04 7.89 -7.92
N LEU A 472 -6.96 7.90 -8.71
CA LEU A 472 -6.37 9.14 -9.21
C LEU A 472 -7.33 9.90 -10.14
N GLU A 473 -8.06 9.23 -11.04
CA GLU A 473 -9.14 9.83 -11.83
C GLU A 473 -10.24 10.44 -10.93
N MET A 474 -10.65 9.71 -9.90
CA MET A 474 -11.65 10.21 -8.95
C MET A 474 -11.14 11.44 -8.17
N PHE A 475 -9.85 11.50 -7.82
CA PHE A 475 -9.26 12.71 -7.25
C PHE A 475 -9.21 13.87 -8.25
N GLU A 476 -8.95 13.62 -9.53
CA GLU A 476 -9.07 14.62 -10.59
C GLU A 476 -10.50 15.14 -10.69
N GLU A 477 -11.50 14.26 -10.63
CA GLU A 477 -12.93 14.62 -10.64
C GLU A 477 -13.33 15.52 -9.45
N VAL A 478 -13.01 15.11 -8.21
CA VAL A 478 -13.43 15.86 -7.01
C VAL A 478 -12.63 17.15 -6.77
N THR A 479 -11.50 17.32 -7.44
CA THR A 479 -10.65 18.51 -7.30
C THR A 479 -10.72 19.46 -8.49
N GLY A 480 -11.04 18.96 -9.69
CA GLY A 480 -10.88 19.67 -10.95
C GLY A 480 -9.42 19.93 -11.32
N ARG A 481 -8.46 19.24 -10.69
CA ARG A 481 -7.02 19.39 -10.89
C ARG A 481 -6.43 18.10 -11.47
N PRO A 482 -5.50 18.17 -12.43
CA PRO A 482 -4.84 16.97 -12.93
C PRO A 482 -3.96 16.33 -11.83
N ARG A 483 -3.79 15.00 -11.90
CA ARG A 483 -2.82 14.29 -11.04
C ARG A 483 -1.41 14.81 -11.25
N ARG A 484 -0.61 14.76 -10.20
CA ARG A 484 0.81 15.12 -10.29
C ARG A 484 1.56 14.07 -11.12
N LYS A 485 2.50 14.53 -11.92
CA LYS A 485 3.40 13.63 -12.64
C LYS A 485 4.47 13.12 -11.68
N ILE A 486 4.75 11.83 -11.73
CA ILE A 486 5.93 11.27 -11.06
C ILE A 486 7.15 11.86 -11.76
N ALA A 487 7.95 12.60 -11.02
CA ALA A 487 9.22 13.13 -11.51
C ALA A 487 10.31 12.62 -10.57
N LEU A 488 11.34 11.98 -11.14
CA LEU A 488 12.56 11.73 -10.40
C LEU A 488 13.21 13.08 -10.11
N SER A 489 13.24 13.49 -8.84
CA SER A 489 13.86 14.75 -8.45
C SER A 489 15.34 14.74 -8.82
N GLN A 490 15.84 15.83 -9.41
CA GLN A 490 17.25 15.96 -9.73
C GLN A 490 17.97 16.69 -8.58
N GLY A 491 18.41 15.92 -7.59
CA GLY A 491 19.26 16.43 -6.52
C GLY A 491 20.69 16.71 -6.97
N PRO A 492 21.54 17.21 -6.04
CA PRO A 492 22.93 17.58 -6.36
C PRO A 492 23.78 16.42 -6.93
N ALA A 493 23.48 15.18 -6.50
CA ALA A 493 24.18 14.00 -6.99
C ALA A 493 23.85 13.72 -8.47
N ALA A 494 22.57 13.71 -8.82
CA ALA A 494 22.12 13.52 -10.19
C ALA A 494 22.67 14.65 -11.09
N ALA A 495 22.65 15.90 -10.62
CA ALA A 495 23.20 17.04 -11.36
C ALA A 495 24.70 16.88 -11.65
N ARG A 496 25.51 16.37 -10.70
CA ARG A 496 26.95 16.10 -10.91
C ARG A 496 27.18 15.02 -11.96
N ILE A 497 26.37 13.97 -11.96
CA ILE A 497 26.46 12.88 -12.95
C ILE A 497 26.08 13.42 -14.33
N LEU A 498 24.99 14.14 -14.45
CA LEU A 498 24.52 14.72 -15.72
C LEU A 498 25.51 15.73 -16.30
N ALA A 499 26.24 16.48 -15.47
CA ALA A 499 27.28 17.39 -15.89
C ALA A 499 28.47 16.68 -16.62
N GLN A 500 28.63 15.37 -16.41
CA GLN A 500 29.63 14.55 -17.10
C GLN A 500 29.14 14.03 -18.47
N GLN A 501 27.90 14.36 -18.85
CA GLN A 501 27.29 13.96 -20.12
C GLN A 501 27.33 12.44 -20.37
N PRO A 502 26.77 11.62 -19.45
CA PRO A 502 26.76 10.17 -19.64
C PRO A 502 25.95 9.78 -20.87
N ALA A 503 26.37 8.72 -21.57
CA ALA A 503 25.64 8.16 -22.71
C ALA A 503 24.24 7.61 -22.29
N ALA A 504 24.13 7.09 -21.07
CA ALA A 504 22.88 6.74 -20.43
C ALA A 504 23.02 6.89 -18.91
N TYR A 505 21.92 7.20 -18.22
CA TYR A 505 21.86 7.30 -16.77
C TYR A 505 20.56 6.74 -16.22
N TRP A 506 20.55 5.50 -15.80
CA TRP A 506 19.40 4.86 -15.14
C TRP A 506 19.53 5.01 -13.63
N ARG A 507 18.58 5.70 -13.02
CA ARG A 507 18.60 5.98 -11.58
C ARG A 507 18.03 4.84 -10.75
N LEU A 508 17.28 3.93 -11.37
CA LEU A 508 16.62 2.77 -10.76
C LEU A 508 15.75 3.14 -9.55
N GLY A 509 15.10 4.30 -9.63
CA GLY A 509 14.26 4.87 -8.56
C GLY A 509 12.78 4.90 -8.91
N GLU A 510 12.34 4.13 -9.87
CA GLU A 510 10.95 4.02 -10.30
C GLU A 510 10.10 3.42 -9.19
N ILE A 511 8.88 3.95 -9.02
CA ILE A 511 7.90 3.44 -8.06
C ILE A 511 6.90 2.48 -8.72
N GLU A 512 6.82 2.47 -10.04
CA GLU A 512 5.88 1.65 -10.81
C GLU A 512 6.37 1.38 -12.22
N GLY A 513 5.80 0.32 -12.82
CA GLY A 513 5.99 -0.01 -14.22
C GLY A 513 7.24 -0.81 -14.52
N ALA A 514 7.40 -1.18 -15.80
CA ALA A 514 8.52 -1.99 -16.27
C ALA A 514 9.59 -1.16 -17.01
N CYS A 515 9.55 0.18 -16.95
CA CYS A 515 10.47 1.06 -17.64
C CYS A 515 11.50 1.64 -16.67
N ALA A 516 12.78 1.36 -16.89
CA ALA A 516 13.88 2.07 -16.26
C ALA A 516 14.20 3.32 -17.08
N TRP A 517 13.85 4.49 -16.54
CA TRP A 517 13.97 5.75 -17.27
C TRP A 517 15.42 6.22 -17.38
N ASP A 518 15.86 6.50 -18.60
CA ASP A 518 17.14 7.16 -18.84
C ASP A 518 17.04 8.67 -18.53
N ALA A 519 17.74 9.09 -17.50
CA ALA A 519 17.79 10.48 -17.06
C ALA A 519 18.84 11.31 -17.81
N SER A 520 19.65 10.73 -18.70
CA SER A 520 20.66 11.46 -19.49
C SER A 520 20.04 12.38 -20.55
N GLY A 521 18.81 12.09 -20.98
CA GLY A 521 18.13 12.78 -22.05
C GLY A 521 18.38 12.20 -23.45
N HIS A 522 19.02 11.04 -23.56
CA HIS A 522 19.26 10.36 -24.83
C HIS A 522 18.22 9.28 -25.17
N ASP A 523 17.18 9.12 -24.31
CA ASP A 523 16.07 8.18 -24.51
C ASP A 523 16.50 6.69 -24.58
N HIS A 524 17.63 6.33 -23.96
CA HIS A 524 18.08 4.94 -23.81
C HIS A 524 17.35 4.25 -22.64
N HIS A 525 16.00 4.33 -22.62
CA HIS A 525 15.21 3.70 -21.58
C HIS A 525 15.42 2.18 -21.53
N GLY A 526 15.50 1.65 -20.32
CA GLY A 526 15.58 0.22 -20.07
C GLY A 526 14.19 -0.39 -19.85
N THR A 527 14.15 -1.71 -19.91
CA THR A 527 12.96 -2.51 -19.57
C THR A 527 13.31 -3.52 -18.50
N TYR A 528 12.56 -3.52 -17.40
CA TYR A 528 12.66 -4.55 -16.36
C TYR A 528 11.98 -5.83 -16.83
N GLU A 529 12.69 -6.95 -16.75
CA GLU A 529 12.14 -8.30 -16.96
C GLU A 529 11.71 -8.90 -15.62
N THR A 530 10.68 -9.74 -15.61
CA THR A 530 10.05 -10.35 -14.43
C THR A 530 11.05 -10.87 -13.39
N GLY A 531 10.80 -10.59 -12.11
CA GLY A 531 11.64 -10.96 -10.99
C GLY A 531 12.43 -9.76 -10.44
N TYR A 532 11.76 -8.66 -10.23
CA TYR A 532 12.31 -7.45 -9.62
C TYR A 532 11.36 -6.87 -8.57
N ALA A 533 11.91 -6.07 -7.67
CA ALA A 533 11.18 -5.29 -6.69
C ALA A 533 11.67 -3.83 -6.75
N LEU A 534 10.71 -2.89 -6.76
CA LEU A 534 10.96 -1.47 -6.99
C LEU A 534 11.02 -0.65 -5.70
N TYR A 535 11.63 0.53 -5.80
CA TYR A 535 11.56 1.62 -4.84
C TYR A 535 12.11 1.27 -3.45
N LEU A 536 13.06 0.34 -3.38
CA LEU A 536 13.77 0.00 -2.15
C LEU A 536 14.75 1.11 -1.77
N ASP A 537 15.22 1.08 -0.53
CA ASP A 537 16.25 2.01 -0.10
C ASP A 537 17.56 1.77 -0.87
N GLY A 538 18.09 2.85 -1.40
CA GLY A 538 19.38 2.88 -2.09
C GLY A 538 20.54 3.08 -1.12
N PRO A 539 21.75 3.39 -1.63
CA PRO A 539 22.94 3.59 -0.80
C PRO A 539 22.71 4.68 0.26
N ASP A 540 23.01 4.37 1.51
CA ASP A 540 22.91 5.32 2.64
C ASP A 540 24.15 6.21 2.68
N ARG A 541 24.14 7.27 1.87
CA ARG A 541 25.24 8.23 1.76
C ARG A 541 24.71 9.66 1.69
N ASP A 542 25.31 10.54 2.48
CA ASP A 542 24.93 11.94 2.53
C ASP A 542 25.14 12.68 1.20
N ASP A 543 26.17 12.31 0.43
CA ASP A 543 26.47 12.92 -0.86
C ASP A 543 25.50 12.50 -1.99
N LEU A 544 24.68 11.47 -1.77
CA LEU A 544 23.59 11.05 -2.64
C LEU A 544 22.22 11.62 -2.19
N ARG A 545 22.15 12.17 -0.99
CA ARG A 545 20.95 12.83 -0.45
C ARG A 545 21.03 14.32 -0.67
N GLY A 546 19.92 14.96 -0.88
CA GLY A 546 19.83 16.41 -0.95
C GLY A 546 18.79 16.92 -1.93
N GLY A 547 18.33 18.16 -1.75
CA GLY A 547 17.28 18.75 -2.59
C GLY A 547 15.95 17.99 -2.57
N GLY A 548 15.68 17.19 -1.52
CA GLY A 548 14.50 16.31 -1.45
C GLY A 548 14.67 14.98 -2.19
N GLU A 549 15.88 14.67 -2.68
CA GLU A 549 16.18 13.40 -3.34
C GLU A 549 16.47 12.33 -2.30
N LEU A 550 15.75 11.20 -2.41
CA LEU A 550 16.01 9.98 -1.66
C LEU A 550 16.63 8.96 -2.61
N PRO A 551 17.81 8.39 -2.28
CA PRO A 551 18.37 7.28 -3.05
C PRO A 551 17.41 6.09 -3.01
N ARG A 552 17.02 5.60 -4.18
CA ARG A 552 16.20 4.40 -4.34
C ARG A 552 16.93 3.38 -5.19
N ALA A 553 16.53 2.13 -5.07
CA ALA A 553 17.16 1.01 -5.76
C ALA A 553 16.10 -0.02 -6.21
N VAL A 554 16.52 -0.87 -7.13
CA VAL A 554 15.75 -2.04 -7.58
C VAL A 554 16.48 -3.29 -7.10
N GLN A 555 15.75 -4.22 -6.49
CA GLN A 555 16.25 -5.56 -6.18
C GLN A 555 15.91 -6.50 -7.34
N PHE A 556 16.93 -7.10 -7.94
CA PHE A 556 16.74 -8.14 -8.95
C PHE A 556 16.69 -9.53 -8.29
N ALA A 557 15.49 -10.10 -8.24
CA ALA A 557 15.22 -11.43 -7.68
C ALA A 557 15.06 -12.47 -8.81
N GLY A 558 16.08 -12.58 -9.66
CA GLY A 558 16.09 -13.44 -10.85
C GLY A 558 15.69 -12.72 -12.13
N GLY A 559 15.23 -11.48 -12.05
CA GLY A 559 15.02 -10.59 -13.20
C GLY A 559 16.26 -9.82 -13.59
N ARG A 560 16.11 -8.95 -14.57
CA ARG A 560 17.16 -8.05 -15.06
C ARG A 560 16.54 -6.80 -15.70
N MET A 561 17.35 -5.78 -15.89
CA MET A 561 17.03 -4.64 -16.74
C MET A 561 17.79 -4.76 -18.06
N LYS A 562 17.11 -4.54 -19.17
CA LYS A 562 17.68 -4.48 -20.51
C LYS A 562 17.51 -3.09 -21.10
N ALA A 563 18.55 -2.58 -21.74
CA ALA A 563 18.51 -1.37 -22.54
C ALA A 563 19.30 -1.56 -23.84
N GLN A 564 18.98 -0.78 -24.85
CA GLN A 564 19.76 -0.70 -26.08
C GLN A 564 20.67 0.52 -26.03
N LEU A 565 21.98 0.28 -26.07
CA LEU A 565 22.99 1.33 -26.02
C LEU A 565 24.13 0.97 -26.99
N ALA A 566 24.45 1.87 -27.91
CA ALA A 566 25.64 1.76 -28.71
C ALA A 566 26.82 2.35 -27.93
N VAL A 567 27.80 1.53 -27.61
CA VAL A 567 29.04 1.96 -26.96
C VAL A 567 30.21 1.92 -27.95
N GLY A 568 31.16 2.84 -27.76
CA GLY A 568 32.39 2.85 -28.51
C GLY A 568 33.36 1.71 -28.06
N ARG A 569 34.57 1.70 -28.61
CA ARG A 569 35.60 0.75 -28.19
C ARG A 569 36.04 0.98 -26.74
N ASP A 570 36.10 2.24 -26.34
CA ASP A 570 36.50 2.68 -25.01
C ASP A 570 35.27 3.27 -24.31
N TYR A 571 34.88 2.71 -23.18
CA TYR A 571 33.77 3.13 -22.36
C TYR A 571 34.05 2.86 -20.88
N ALA A 572 33.28 3.52 -20.00
CA ALA A 572 33.30 3.30 -18.57
C ALA A 572 31.84 3.09 -18.08
N VAL A 573 31.70 2.24 -17.08
CA VAL A 573 30.43 2.00 -16.40
C VAL A 573 30.63 2.23 -14.92
N GLU A 574 29.75 3.01 -14.30
CA GLU A 574 29.75 3.26 -12.87
C GLU A 574 28.37 2.91 -12.31
N PHE A 575 28.30 2.17 -11.23
CA PHE A 575 27.08 1.84 -10.53
C PHE A 575 27.34 1.44 -9.08
N TRP A 576 26.29 1.58 -8.25
CA TRP A 576 26.24 1.06 -6.90
C TRP A 576 25.49 -0.26 -6.91
N PHE A 577 25.99 -1.26 -6.20
CA PHE A 577 25.29 -2.51 -6.00
C PHE A 577 25.50 -3.02 -4.58
N TRP A 578 24.53 -3.82 -4.13
CA TRP A 578 24.60 -4.57 -2.89
C TRP A 578 24.47 -6.06 -3.19
N ASN A 579 25.47 -6.84 -2.75
CA ASN A 579 25.41 -8.30 -2.84
C ASN A 579 24.82 -8.86 -1.54
N GLY A 580 23.50 -9.10 -1.52
CA GLY A 580 22.79 -9.67 -0.37
C GLY A 580 22.98 -11.17 -0.17
N LEU A 581 23.83 -11.84 -0.98
CA LEU A 581 24.09 -13.26 -0.86
C LEU A 581 25.44 -13.52 -0.20
N PRO A 582 25.54 -14.53 0.71
CA PRO A 582 26.84 -15.06 1.13
C PRO A 582 27.65 -15.53 -0.07
N ASN A 583 28.97 -15.49 0.04
CA ASN A 583 29.86 -15.79 -1.08
C ASN A 583 29.71 -17.21 -1.63
N ASP A 584 29.28 -18.15 -0.80
CA ASP A 584 29.05 -19.57 -1.13
C ASP A 584 27.57 -19.90 -1.46
N ALA A 585 26.68 -18.91 -1.46
CA ALA A 585 25.24 -19.13 -1.65
C ALA A 585 24.84 -19.46 -3.08
N ARG A 586 25.72 -19.29 -4.04
CA ARG A 586 25.45 -19.60 -5.44
C ARG A 586 26.49 -20.56 -6.01
N SER A 587 26.02 -21.56 -6.76
CA SER A 587 26.88 -22.47 -7.47
C SER A 587 27.40 -21.89 -8.78
N VAL A 588 26.63 -20.99 -9.40
CA VAL A 588 26.95 -20.38 -10.69
C VAL A 588 27.21 -18.87 -10.54
N THR A 589 27.96 -18.33 -11.47
CA THR A 589 28.27 -16.91 -11.57
C THR A 589 27.02 -16.04 -11.71
N GLY A 590 26.98 -14.93 -10.99
CA GLY A 590 25.96 -13.89 -11.14
C GLY A 590 26.50 -12.68 -11.88
N TYR A 591 25.92 -12.30 -13.03
CA TYR A 591 26.30 -11.10 -13.75
C TYR A 591 25.65 -9.86 -13.16
N LEU A 592 26.46 -8.81 -12.92
CA LEU A 592 26.02 -7.47 -12.50
C LEU A 592 25.69 -6.61 -13.72
N ILE A 593 26.52 -6.71 -14.75
CA ILE A 593 26.29 -6.05 -16.04
C ILE A 593 26.82 -6.91 -17.16
N SER A 594 26.12 -6.92 -18.28
CA SER A 594 26.53 -7.59 -19.52
C SER A 594 26.33 -6.65 -20.70
N LEU A 595 27.33 -6.52 -21.55
CA LEU A 595 27.29 -5.75 -22.77
C LEU A 595 27.54 -6.67 -23.95
N GLY A 596 26.55 -6.89 -24.82
CA GLY A 596 26.65 -7.77 -25.97
C GLY A 596 25.31 -8.01 -26.65
N PRO A 597 25.27 -8.78 -27.73
CA PRO A 597 24.04 -9.09 -28.43
C PRO A 597 23.12 -9.98 -27.59
N ASP A 598 21.83 -9.67 -27.58
CA ASP A 598 20.83 -10.45 -26.85
C ASP A 598 20.58 -11.82 -27.50
N GLY A 599 20.37 -12.85 -26.66
CA GLY A 599 19.96 -14.19 -27.09
C GLY A 599 21.05 -15.05 -27.71
N VAL A 600 22.33 -14.64 -27.65
CA VAL A 600 23.46 -15.42 -28.17
C VAL A 600 24.04 -16.30 -27.07
N GLN A 601 23.96 -17.63 -27.23
CA GLN A 601 24.41 -18.59 -26.19
C GLN A 601 25.90 -18.52 -25.87
N THR A 602 26.73 -18.06 -26.79
CA THR A 602 28.18 -17.91 -26.60
C THR A 602 28.57 -16.66 -25.82
N CYS A 603 27.57 -15.84 -25.43
CA CYS A 603 27.78 -14.62 -24.66
C CYS A 603 28.96 -13.75 -25.13
N PRO A 604 29.03 -13.36 -26.42
CA PRO A 604 30.11 -12.46 -26.86
C PRO A 604 29.86 -11.08 -26.24
N GLY A 605 30.95 -10.41 -25.84
CA GLY A 605 30.92 -9.08 -25.25
C GLY A 605 31.54 -9.02 -23.88
N ASP A 606 31.36 -7.91 -23.20
CA ASP A 606 31.97 -7.63 -21.90
C ASP A 606 31.01 -7.90 -20.75
N HIS A 607 31.45 -8.62 -19.75
CA HIS A 607 30.62 -9.02 -18.62
C HIS A 607 31.36 -8.75 -17.31
N LEU A 608 30.71 -8.10 -16.36
CA LEU A 608 31.15 -7.96 -14.98
C LEU A 608 30.21 -8.77 -14.08
N GLY A 609 30.77 -9.56 -13.19
CA GLY A 609 29.94 -10.41 -12.33
C GLY A 609 30.62 -10.74 -11.00
N ILE A 610 29.88 -11.56 -10.22
CA ILE A 610 30.36 -12.13 -8.96
C ILE A 610 30.46 -13.63 -9.17
N SER A 611 31.65 -14.20 -8.91
CA SER A 611 31.91 -15.63 -9.10
C SER A 611 31.11 -16.48 -8.13
N GLY A 612 30.59 -17.60 -8.64
CA GLY A 612 30.01 -18.66 -7.84
C GLY A 612 31.06 -19.72 -7.43
N THR A 613 30.60 -20.77 -6.75
CA THR A 613 31.45 -21.89 -6.34
C THR A 613 31.88 -22.82 -7.50
N ASP A 614 31.22 -22.69 -8.66
CA ASP A 614 31.60 -23.40 -9.91
C ASP A 614 32.98 -23.05 -10.42
N LEU A 615 33.52 -21.89 -10.05
CA LEU A 615 34.88 -21.46 -10.39
C LEU A 615 35.94 -21.80 -9.34
N GLY A 616 35.55 -22.48 -8.28
CA GLY A 616 36.34 -22.82 -7.12
C GLY A 616 35.90 -22.10 -5.86
N ALA A 617 35.91 -22.81 -4.74
CA ALA A 617 35.43 -22.26 -3.46
C ALA A 617 36.23 -21.05 -2.97
N ASP A 618 37.51 -20.97 -3.34
CA ASP A 618 38.45 -19.88 -3.00
C ASP A 618 38.22 -18.61 -3.83
N THR A 619 37.50 -18.71 -4.95
CA THR A 619 37.14 -17.57 -5.81
C THR A 619 35.69 -17.10 -5.62
N ALA A 620 34.86 -17.85 -4.91
CA ALA A 620 33.47 -17.52 -4.69
C ALA A 620 33.29 -16.12 -4.05
N GLY A 621 32.38 -15.33 -4.61
CA GLY A 621 32.09 -13.98 -4.15
C GLY A 621 33.04 -12.89 -4.63
N ARG A 622 34.03 -13.22 -5.42
CA ARG A 622 34.93 -12.22 -6.02
C ARG A 622 34.31 -11.59 -7.27
N LEU A 623 34.61 -10.33 -7.48
CA LEU A 623 34.31 -9.68 -8.75
C LEU A 623 35.20 -10.26 -9.84
N PHE A 624 34.64 -10.46 -11.01
CA PHE A 624 35.38 -10.87 -12.19
C PHE A 624 34.94 -10.10 -13.42
N PHE A 625 35.84 -9.94 -14.36
CA PHE A 625 35.56 -9.44 -15.69
C PHE A 625 35.76 -10.58 -16.71
N PHE A 626 34.77 -10.73 -17.61
CA PHE A 626 34.81 -11.72 -18.66
C PHE A 626 34.51 -11.05 -20.00
N ASN A 627 35.47 -11.14 -20.94
CA ASN A 627 35.22 -10.81 -22.33
C ASN A 627 34.90 -12.11 -23.06
N GLY A 628 33.70 -12.25 -23.58
CA GLY A 628 33.14 -13.47 -24.17
C GLY A 628 33.92 -14.10 -25.32
N ASN A 629 35.02 -13.50 -25.71
CA ASN A 629 35.83 -13.99 -26.81
C ASN A 629 37.05 -14.82 -26.39
N GLU A 630 37.63 -14.70 -25.15
CA GLU A 630 38.82 -15.52 -24.84
C GLU A 630 39.39 -15.46 -23.42
N ARG A 631 39.00 -14.54 -22.52
CA ARG A 631 39.72 -14.44 -21.23
C ARG A 631 38.80 -14.16 -20.05
N TYR A 632 39.10 -14.94 -19.04
CA TYR A 632 38.60 -14.80 -17.69
C TYR A 632 39.66 -14.06 -16.84
N GLU A 633 39.32 -12.90 -16.31
CA GLU A 633 40.18 -12.16 -15.40
C GLU A 633 39.45 -11.92 -14.08
N SER A 634 40.00 -12.38 -12.97
CA SER A 634 39.48 -12.11 -11.64
C SER A 634 39.96 -10.72 -11.19
N LEU A 635 39.05 -9.83 -10.93
CA LEU A 635 39.32 -8.57 -10.25
C LEU A 635 39.21 -8.82 -8.74
N SER A 636 40.31 -9.09 -8.08
CA SER A 636 40.35 -9.15 -6.63
C SER A 636 40.60 -7.75 -6.07
N GLY A 637 39.59 -7.17 -5.39
CA GLY A 637 39.80 -6.07 -4.47
C GLY A 637 40.15 -6.61 -3.10
#